data_31df2becafa08a735b69e1f3a916a318
#
_entry.id   31df2becafa08a735b69e1f3a916a318
#
_cell.length_a   1.000
_cell.length_b   1.000
_cell.length_c   1.000
_cell.angle_alpha   90.00
_cell.angle_beta   90.00
_cell.angle_gamma   90.00
#
_symmetry.space_group_name_H-M   'P 1'
#
loop_
_entity.id
_entity.type
_entity.pdbx_description
1 polymer ?
#
loop_
_entity_poly.entity_id
_entity_poly.type
_entity_poly.pdbx_seq_one_letter_code
_entity_poly.pdbx_strand_id
1 'polypeptide(L)'
;MIGNLKTPDFFVAHAQSRHTRRIANAPRAIVAVVVAVCLLLLTSAGARAQCIGSPVQTNQTCTNSGTLTNTSTFGANDVGLRDLGTLTVTNTASGIISGTSANGFGILVDSGNTTVTNSGSISGGLYGIAGGQNATVTNFGTISSTNNGVALYVYQMATVSNFGTITGGTGQGMYLSGQSATVTNSGTISGGITAVQNATVTNSGTISISGVGASIDSFGNVTVTNTGTGTISGGIFANQNATVTNSGSILGGLEGIQALNVTVTNSSTISGGLYGINAGQNAMVTNSGIISGGTGISAGTATVINSGTITGSSGQAIAFTGGPNILELQAGSTITGTVVASSAADTFRLGGSSNASFDASQIGATAQYQGFGVFIKTGTSAWGLTGTNTALLPWTVQQGTLSVNGSLANSTFTVNGGTLGGTGTVGAVQINAGGSFVPGDGTPTTFMTVSGSLALASGAQYLVQFNPATSSLANVTGPAVLGGATVNASFAGGSYVSKQYTILTATGGVSGTFASLVTTNLPANFRTTVRYDANDAYLNLSLNFAVPTVQTVPTVPTVPNVNPPNFAIPVGLNVNQQNVGTALSGFFNTTGRIPLVFGTLTPAGLTQASGELATGSQQTTFDAMNLFLGLLTDPFIDRRGAGVADAGAAPSAYASTRQPGSARGPYSMFTKAPVTRWSVWAAGFGGSQTTDGNPALGSNPATSNLYSTAVGADYRFSPDTLAGFALAGGGTSFGVANGLGSGRSDLFQAGAYVRHAAGPAYISAALAYGWQHFTTNRTVSIAGIDQLQAGFDANAFSGRVESGYRYVSRWIGITPYAAAQFTTFDLPGYAESVLSGAGTFALNYNAKDVTDSRSELGIRTDRSWAMQNAILTLRSRVAWAHDFDPDRSMAATFQTLPGASFVVNGAAQARDSALTTASAEIKWIKGWSAAATFEGAFSNATNSYAGKGVVRYIW
;
A
#
# COMPACT_ATOMS: atom_id res chain seq x y z
N MET A 1 -34.27 5.09 -22.67
CA MET A 1 -35.27 5.42 -21.64
C MET A 1 -34.47 5.62 -20.36
N ILE A 2 -34.13 6.83 -20.11
CA ILE A 2 -34.72 7.77 -19.14
C ILE A 2 -34.55 7.25 -17.71
N GLY A 3 -33.78 7.99 -16.97
CA GLY A 3 -33.92 8.07 -15.52
C GLY A 3 -32.64 8.38 -14.76
N ASN A 4 -32.22 9.64 -14.76
CA ASN A 4 -31.63 10.43 -13.68
C ASN A 4 -31.57 9.79 -12.28
N LEU A 5 -30.42 9.94 -11.58
CA LEU A 5 -30.39 10.68 -10.31
C LEU A 5 -28.95 10.74 -9.72
N LYS A 6 -28.47 11.99 -9.65
CA LYS A 6 -27.77 12.64 -8.53
C LYS A 6 -26.49 12.03 -7.93
N THR A 7 -25.44 12.82 -8.11
CA THR A 7 -24.24 13.00 -7.26
C THR A 7 -24.59 13.18 -5.78
N PRO A 8 -23.61 12.86 -4.92
CA PRO A 8 -23.12 13.93 -4.05
C PRO A 8 -21.59 14.11 -4.12
N ASP A 9 -21.23 15.39 -4.10
CA ASP A 9 -19.92 15.94 -3.81
C ASP A 9 -19.30 15.33 -2.56
N PHE A 10 -17.98 15.09 -2.63
CA PHE A 10 -17.15 15.22 -1.43
C PHE A 10 -15.73 15.71 -1.80
N PHE A 11 -15.47 16.96 -1.45
CA PHE A 11 -14.21 17.52 -0.99
C PHE A 11 -12.94 16.66 -1.19
N VAL A 12 -12.07 17.11 -2.08
CA VAL A 12 -10.62 17.01 -1.86
C VAL A 12 -10.05 18.43 -1.91
N ALA A 13 -9.48 18.78 -0.80
CA ALA A 13 -8.96 20.08 -0.45
C ALA A 13 -7.81 20.52 -1.37
N HIS A 14 -7.91 21.74 -1.83
CA HIS A 14 -6.84 22.58 -2.33
C HIS A 14 -5.72 22.76 -1.29
N ALA A 15 -4.55 22.27 -1.61
CA ALA A 15 -3.30 22.70 -0.99
C ALA A 15 -2.13 22.59 -1.97
N GLN A 16 -2.20 23.30 -3.09
CA GLN A 16 -1.03 23.64 -3.91
C GLN A 16 -1.40 24.74 -4.91
N SER A 17 -1.43 25.96 -4.48
CA SER A 17 -1.20 27.14 -5.36
C SER A 17 -1.17 28.44 -4.56
N ARG A 18 -0.25 28.59 -3.62
CA ARG A 18 -0.01 29.89 -2.96
C ARG A 18 1.46 30.36 -3.00
N HIS A 19 2.36 29.71 -3.75
CA HIS A 19 3.76 30.14 -3.80
C HIS A 19 4.22 30.73 -5.16
N THR A 20 3.41 30.65 -6.21
CA THR A 20 3.79 31.19 -7.54
C THR A 20 3.16 32.53 -7.89
N ARG A 21 2.40 33.17 -6.99
CA ARG A 21 1.76 34.47 -7.26
C ARG A 21 2.44 35.70 -6.59
N ARG A 22 3.58 35.53 -5.91
CA ARG A 22 4.29 36.68 -5.29
C ARG A 22 5.54 37.14 -6.02
N ILE A 23 6.01 36.49 -7.07
CA ILE A 23 7.20 36.92 -7.83
C ILE A 23 6.83 37.64 -9.14
N ALA A 24 5.60 37.48 -9.65
CA ALA A 24 5.19 38.15 -10.91
C ALA A 24 4.66 39.60 -10.75
N ASN A 25 4.49 40.12 -9.53
CA ASN A 25 3.96 41.49 -9.31
C ASN A 25 5.01 42.52 -8.92
N ALA A 26 6.27 42.18 -8.74
CA ALA A 26 7.30 43.15 -8.41
C ALA A 26 7.66 44.10 -9.57
N PRO A 27 7.70 43.69 -10.84
CA PRO A 27 7.98 44.65 -11.93
C PRO A 27 6.83 45.59 -12.24
N ARG A 28 5.58 45.24 -11.94
CA ARG A 28 4.43 46.10 -12.22
C ARG A 28 4.18 47.18 -11.17
N ALA A 29 4.59 46.98 -9.93
CA ALA A 29 4.49 48.00 -8.88
C ALA A 29 5.52 49.11 -9.07
N ILE A 30 6.73 48.80 -9.57
CA ILE A 30 7.76 49.79 -9.87
C ILE A 30 7.35 50.63 -11.08
N VAL A 31 6.76 50.03 -12.10
CA VAL A 31 6.26 50.79 -13.27
C VAL A 31 5.04 51.65 -12.88
N ALA A 32 4.17 51.21 -12.02
CA ALA A 32 3.02 51.99 -11.54
C ALA A 32 3.43 53.15 -10.64
N VAL A 33 4.47 53.01 -9.82
CA VAL A 33 5.01 54.08 -9.00
C VAL A 33 5.75 55.10 -9.84
N VAL A 34 6.49 54.66 -10.85
CA VAL A 34 7.18 55.60 -11.79
C VAL A 34 6.15 56.33 -12.65
N VAL A 35 5.08 55.72 -13.14
CA VAL A 35 3.99 56.38 -13.85
C VAL A 35 3.18 57.26 -12.94
N ALA A 36 2.93 56.89 -11.67
CA ALA A 36 2.23 57.74 -10.70
C ALA A 36 3.08 58.97 -10.29
N VAL A 37 4.41 58.84 -10.18
CA VAL A 37 5.30 59.93 -9.91
C VAL A 37 5.41 60.86 -11.14
N CYS A 38 5.41 60.33 -12.36
CA CYS A 38 5.33 61.11 -13.58
C CYS A 38 3.97 61.84 -13.77
N LEU A 39 2.82 61.21 -13.36
CA LEU A 39 1.52 61.86 -13.39
C LEU A 39 1.31 62.88 -12.23
N LEU A 40 1.92 62.67 -11.07
CA LEU A 40 1.89 63.69 -10.01
C LEU A 40 2.80 64.90 -10.25
N LEU A 41 3.80 64.74 -11.10
CA LEU A 41 4.64 65.87 -11.55
C LEU A 41 3.96 66.72 -12.67
N LEU A 42 2.84 66.21 -13.24
CA LEU A 42 2.10 66.95 -14.29
C LEU A 42 0.93 67.82 -13.76
N THR A 43 0.63 67.74 -12.44
CA THR A 43 -0.51 68.50 -11.86
C THR A 43 -0.15 69.63 -10.89
N SER A 44 1.15 69.94 -10.71
CA SER A 44 1.57 71.20 -10.04
C SER A 44 2.24 72.13 -11.03
N ALA A 45 1.44 72.79 -11.80
CA ALA A 45 1.89 73.98 -12.57
C ALA A 45 2.17 75.17 -11.64
N GLY A 46 3.09 74.98 -10.67
CA GLY A 46 3.81 76.09 -10.11
C GLY A 46 4.88 76.47 -11.12
N ALA A 47 4.84 77.64 -11.59
CA ALA A 47 5.87 78.20 -12.51
C ALA A 47 7.29 77.99 -11.91
N ARG A 48 7.96 76.88 -12.35
CA ARG A 48 9.37 76.64 -11.99
C ARG A 48 10.21 77.64 -12.73
N ALA A 49 11.10 78.24 -12.03
CA ALA A 49 12.01 79.24 -12.62
C ALA A 49 12.86 78.57 -13.73
N GLN A 50 13.03 79.21 -14.88
CA GLN A 50 14.00 78.84 -15.92
C GLN A 50 15.42 78.85 -15.31
N CYS A 51 16.25 77.85 -15.59
CA CYS A 51 17.63 77.79 -15.12
C CYS A 51 18.39 79.04 -15.65
N ILE A 52 19.14 79.67 -14.77
CA ILE A 52 19.97 80.85 -15.09
C ILE A 52 21.44 80.42 -15.01
N GLY A 53 22.17 80.46 -16.11
CA GLY A 53 23.58 80.13 -16.11
C GLY A 53 24.51 81.35 -15.84
N SER A 54 24.05 82.56 -16.03
CA SER A 54 24.80 83.82 -15.76
C SER A 54 23.87 84.91 -15.28
N PRO A 55 24.12 85.63 -14.18
CA PRO A 55 25.26 85.40 -13.24
C PRO A 55 25.13 84.11 -12.46
N VAL A 56 26.23 83.58 -11.91
CA VAL A 56 26.29 82.36 -11.07
C VAL A 56 25.40 82.52 -9.86
N GLN A 57 24.59 81.53 -9.57
CA GLN A 57 23.58 81.51 -8.50
C GLN A 57 24.06 80.67 -7.30
N THR A 58 23.30 80.77 -6.17
CA THR A 58 23.50 79.96 -4.97
C THR A 58 22.16 79.35 -4.59
N ASN A 59 22.10 78.08 -4.38
CA ASN A 59 20.92 77.23 -3.99
C ASN A 59 19.78 77.35 -5.05
N GLN A 60 20.10 77.17 -6.32
CA GLN A 60 19.16 77.22 -7.44
C GLN A 60 18.26 76.00 -7.52
N THR A 61 16.96 76.23 -7.72
CA THR A 61 15.98 75.22 -8.13
C THR A 61 15.32 75.64 -9.41
N CYS A 62 15.53 74.94 -10.51
CA CYS A 62 15.10 75.38 -11.82
C CYS A 62 14.77 74.30 -12.84
N THR A 63 14.08 74.68 -13.92
CA THR A 63 13.79 73.81 -15.06
C THR A 63 14.48 74.34 -16.30
N ASN A 64 15.25 73.52 -17.01
CA ASN A 64 15.84 73.90 -18.32
C ASN A 64 15.07 73.24 -19.46
N SER A 65 14.46 73.97 -20.32
CA SER A 65 13.80 73.53 -21.55
C SER A 65 14.48 74.13 -22.82
N GLY A 66 15.53 74.88 -22.65
CA GLY A 66 16.32 75.53 -23.73
C GLY A 66 17.79 75.07 -23.70
N THR A 67 18.65 75.87 -24.28
CA THR A 67 20.09 75.63 -24.37
C THR A 67 20.85 76.57 -23.42
N LEU A 68 21.63 75.96 -22.53
CA LEU A 68 22.59 76.62 -21.64
C LEU A 68 23.98 76.18 -22.06
N THR A 69 24.64 76.91 -22.85
CA THR A 69 26.01 76.65 -23.35
C THR A 69 26.96 77.68 -22.87
N ASN A 70 28.01 77.30 -22.17
CA ASN A 70 29.07 78.19 -21.68
C ASN A 70 28.55 79.46 -20.98
N THR A 71 27.50 79.33 -20.17
CA THR A 71 26.80 80.41 -19.52
C THR A 71 27.58 81.00 -18.36
N SER A 72 28.58 80.34 -17.86
CA SER A 72 29.45 80.76 -16.77
C SER A 72 30.87 80.15 -16.92
N THR A 73 31.79 80.59 -16.09
CA THR A 73 33.17 80.06 -16.09
C THR A 73 33.58 79.59 -14.66
N PHE A 74 34.60 78.71 -14.66
CA PHE A 74 35.28 78.25 -13.42
C PHE A 74 36.81 78.31 -13.77
N GLY A 75 37.50 79.41 -13.39
CA GLY A 75 38.82 79.70 -13.88
C GLY A 75 38.79 80.02 -15.38
N ALA A 76 39.56 79.28 -16.18
CA ALA A 76 39.60 79.39 -17.67
C ALA A 76 38.63 78.40 -18.35
N ASN A 77 37.77 77.61 -17.61
CA ASN A 77 36.93 76.53 -18.12
C ASN A 77 35.48 77.02 -18.27
N ASP A 78 34.83 76.63 -19.37
CA ASP A 78 33.42 76.90 -19.63
C ASP A 78 32.49 76.02 -18.79
N VAL A 79 31.40 76.60 -18.29
CA VAL A 79 30.38 75.91 -17.52
C VAL A 79 29.02 76.19 -18.09
N GLY A 80 28.22 75.13 -18.39
CA GLY A 80 26.85 75.31 -18.90
C GLY A 80 25.90 75.78 -17.80
N LEU A 81 25.99 75.20 -16.58
CA LEU A 81 25.22 75.67 -15.42
C LEU A 81 26.09 75.49 -14.15
N ARG A 82 26.33 76.59 -13.43
CA ARG A 82 27.10 76.61 -12.19
C ARG A 82 26.26 77.10 -11.02
N ASP A 83 26.41 76.47 -9.90
CA ASP A 83 25.79 76.83 -8.61
C ASP A 83 26.83 76.76 -7.50
N LEU A 84 26.89 77.82 -6.64
CA LEU A 84 27.85 77.89 -5.53
C LEU A 84 27.38 77.14 -4.25
N GLY A 85 26.10 76.79 -4.20
CA GLY A 85 25.49 76.08 -3.02
C GLY A 85 24.81 74.82 -3.44
N THR A 86 23.50 74.65 -3.14
CA THR A 86 22.70 73.46 -3.45
C THR A 86 21.94 73.60 -4.76
N LEU A 87 22.13 72.75 -5.74
CA LEU A 87 21.46 72.75 -7.03
C LEU A 87 20.35 71.70 -7.11
N THR A 88 19.16 72.18 -7.51
CA THR A 88 18.08 71.24 -7.95
C THR A 88 17.68 71.63 -9.37
N VAL A 89 17.95 70.75 -10.37
CA VAL A 89 17.68 71.06 -11.80
C VAL A 89 16.83 69.94 -12.43
N THR A 90 15.84 70.36 -13.21
CA THR A 90 15.08 69.51 -14.13
C THR A 90 15.44 69.94 -15.57
N ASN A 91 16.21 69.11 -16.27
CA ASN A 91 16.53 69.34 -17.69
C ASN A 91 15.51 68.56 -18.53
N THR A 92 14.68 69.25 -19.26
CA THR A 92 13.58 68.65 -20.05
C THR A 92 14.12 68.02 -21.33
N ALA A 93 13.28 67.26 -22.07
CA ALA A 93 13.66 66.54 -23.28
C ALA A 93 14.28 67.44 -24.36
N SER A 94 13.89 68.71 -24.40
CA SER A 94 14.49 69.74 -25.31
C SER A 94 15.66 70.48 -24.67
N GLY A 95 15.98 70.30 -23.42
CA GLY A 95 17.00 71.02 -22.69
C GLY A 95 18.40 70.55 -23.00
N ILE A 96 19.29 71.47 -23.29
CA ILE A 96 20.73 71.27 -23.47
C ILE A 96 21.48 72.04 -22.41
N ILE A 97 22.39 71.46 -21.72
CA ILE A 97 23.30 72.10 -20.76
C ILE A 97 24.73 71.66 -21.14
N SER A 98 25.58 72.60 -21.59
CA SER A 98 26.91 72.22 -22.05
C SER A 98 28.01 73.24 -21.72
N GLY A 99 29.19 72.67 -21.40
CA GLY A 99 30.44 73.45 -21.41
C GLY A 99 31.36 72.91 -22.52
N THR A 100 31.74 73.74 -23.49
CA THR A 100 32.34 73.31 -24.78
C THR A 100 33.85 73.23 -24.78
N SER A 101 34.52 73.89 -23.84
CA SER A 101 36.01 73.85 -23.80
C SER A 101 36.49 72.45 -23.40
N ALA A 102 37.74 72.14 -23.73
CA ALA A 102 38.35 70.81 -23.40
C ALA A 102 38.27 70.45 -21.90
N ASN A 103 38.25 71.40 -21.00
CA ASN A 103 38.11 71.29 -19.56
C ASN A 103 36.77 71.82 -19.07
N GLY A 104 35.72 71.94 -19.93
CA GLY A 104 34.45 72.51 -19.64
C GLY A 104 33.59 71.55 -18.79
N PHE A 105 32.59 72.07 -18.07
CA PHE A 105 31.61 71.40 -17.23
C PHE A 105 30.21 71.61 -17.80
N GLY A 106 29.41 70.56 -17.94
CA GLY A 106 28.00 70.77 -18.22
C GLY A 106 27.29 71.40 -17.01
N ILE A 107 27.36 70.72 -15.86
CA ILE A 107 26.90 71.22 -14.54
C ILE A 107 28.07 71.21 -13.56
N LEU A 108 28.29 72.31 -12.85
CA LEU A 108 29.25 72.45 -11.78
C LEU A 108 28.53 72.89 -10.50
N VAL A 109 28.67 72.17 -9.43
CA VAL A 109 28.22 72.60 -8.11
C VAL A 109 29.44 72.69 -7.19
N ASP A 110 29.77 73.88 -6.73
CA ASP A 110 31.02 74.17 -6.00
C ASP A 110 30.90 73.64 -4.55
N SER A 111 29.71 73.73 -3.93
CA SER A 111 29.43 73.26 -2.58
C SER A 111 27.97 72.84 -2.44
N GLY A 112 27.60 72.10 -1.40
CA GLY A 112 26.23 71.69 -1.17
C GLY A 112 25.80 70.44 -1.98
N ASN A 113 24.49 70.15 -1.96
CA ASN A 113 23.92 68.99 -2.61
C ASN A 113 23.50 69.23 -4.07
N THR A 114 23.61 68.17 -4.88
CA THR A 114 23.21 68.22 -6.31
C THR A 114 22.04 67.32 -6.56
N THR A 115 20.89 67.82 -7.03
CA THR A 115 19.75 67.04 -7.44
C THR A 115 19.47 67.26 -8.91
N VAL A 116 19.66 66.30 -9.79
CA VAL A 116 19.45 66.40 -11.23
C VAL A 116 18.43 65.42 -11.73
N THR A 117 17.41 65.88 -12.42
CA THR A 117 16.53 65.09 -13.25
C THR A 117 16.78 65.45 -14.70
N ASN A 118 17.40 64.56 -15.48
CA ASN A 118 17.77 64.85 -16.88
C ASN A 118 16.94 64.00 -17.84
N SER A 119 16.17 64.69 -18.71
CA SER A 119 15.51 64.07 -19.87
C SER A 119 16.11 64.51 -21.19
N GLY A 120 16.96 65.56 -21.20
CA GLY A 120 17.64 66.14 -22.35
C GLY A 120 19.11 65.75 -22.45
N SER A 121 19.97 66.66 -22.77
CA SER A 121 21.41 66.49 -22.89
C SER A 121 22.16 67.31 -21.85
N ILE A 122 23.10 66.67 -21.14
CA ILE A 122 24.09 67.38 -20.30
C ILE A 122 25.46 66.94 -20.74
N SER A 123 26.33 67.88 -21.14
CA SER A 123 27.66 67.54 -21.66
C SER A 123 28.76 68.50 -21.18
N GLY A 124 29.94 67.94 -20.98
CA GLY A 124 31.16 68.78 -20.70
C GLY A 124 32.39 68.20 -21.36
N GLY A 125 33.42 69.03 -21.47
CA GLY A 125 34.71 68.58 -21.95
C GLY A 125 35.42 67.69 -20.95
N LEU A 126 35.42 68.11 -19.65
CA LEU A 126 35.99 67.35 -18.53
C LEU A 126 34.93 66.61 -17.72
N TYR A 127 33.81 67.27 -17.36
CA TYR A 127 32.72 66.65 -16.61
C TYR A 127 31.34 66.98 -17.20
N GLY A 128 30.51 65.97 -17.45
CA GLY A 128 29.10 66.17 -17.73
C GLY A 128 28.40 66.79 -16.51
N ILE A 129 28.55 66.23 -15.37
CA ILE A 129 28.13 66.73 -14.07
C ILE A 129 29.26 66.60 -13.06
N ALA A 130 29.68 67.70 -12.44
CA ALA A 130 30.51 67.76 -11.26
C ALA A 130 29.61 68.12 -10.07
N GLY A 131 29.18 67.14 -9.31
CA GLY A 131 28.31 67.28 -8.15
C GLY A 131 29.07 67.71 -6.90
N GLY A 132 28.52 68.56 -6.09
CA GLY A 132 29.12 69.02 -4.84
C GLY A 132 29.20 67.88 -3.79
N GLN A 133 28.70 68.13 -2.59
CA GLN A 133 28.82 67.15 -1.50
C GLN A 133 28.08 65.82 -1.79
N ASN A 134 26.74 65.82 -1.88
CA ASN A 134 25.93 64.69 -2.21
C ASN A 134 25.22 64.90 -3.54
N ALA A 135 25.18 63.85 -4.38
CA ALA A 135 24.46 63.95 -5.64
C ALA A 135 23.37 62.89 -5.74
N THR A 136 22.18 63.37 -6.12
CA THR A 136 21.04 62.52 -6.54
C THR A 136 20.77 62.81 -8.00
N VAL A 137 21.06 61.84 -8.88
CA VAL A 137 20.91 61.98 -10.33
C VAL A 137 19.91 60.99 -10.87
N THR A 138 18.86 61.47 -11.53
CA THR A 138 17.93 60.65 -12.29
C THR A 138 18.06 61.02 -13.76
N ASN A 139 18.58 60.12 -14.57
CA ASN A 139 18.86 60.29 -15.98
C ASN A 139 17.93 59.48 -16.89
N PHE A 140 17.11 60.14 -17.67
CA PHE A 140 16.33 59.56 -18.76
C PHE A 140 16.91 59.91 -20.14
N GLY A 141 17.79 60.99 -20.24
CA GLY A 141 18.43 61.48 -21.44
C GLY A 141 19.90 61.10 -21.52
N THR A 142 20.77 62.05 -21.93
CA THR A 142 22.20 61.80 -22.05
C THR A 142 23.00 62.67 -21.07
N ILE A 143 23.92 62.02 -20.34
CA ILE A 143 24.97 62.75 -19.61
C ILE A 143 26.29 62.26 -20.17
N SER A 144 27.12 63.18 -20.66
CA SER A 144 28.35 62.84 -21.34
C SER A 144 29.52 63.73 -20.98
N SER A 145 30.73 63.24 -21.11
CA SER A 145 31.96 64.04 -21.25
C SER A 145 32.59 63.72 -22.57
N THR A 146 33.35 64.70 -23.08
CA THR A 146 34.21 64.55 -24.26
C THR A 146 35.62 64.36 -23.78
N ASN A 147 36.56 64.10 -24.72
CA ASN A 147 37.98 63.91 -24.41
C ASN A 147 38.23 62.82 -23.36
N ASN A 148 39.11 63.04 -22.42
CA ASN A 148 39.45 62.10 -21.30
C ASN A 148 38.63 62.35 -20.04
N GLY A 149 37.43 63.00 -20.17
CA GLY A 149 36.60 63.41 -19.04
C GLY A 149 35.71 62.33 -18.46
N VAL A 150 35.15 62.65 -17.31
CA VAL A 150 34.19 61.72 -16.55
C VAL A 150 32.79 62.31 -16.75
N ALA A 151 31.82 61.45 -17.14
CA ALA A 151 30.48 61.96 -17.36
C ALA A 151 29.84 62.46 -16.07
N LEU A 152 30.03 61.69 -14.94
CA LEU A 152 29.49 62.07 -13.62
C LEU A 152 30.56 61.97 -12.55
N TYR A 153 30.91 63.02 -11.90
CA TYR A 153 31.85 63.18 -10.80
C TYR A 153 31.09 63.56 -9.50
N VAL A 154 31.26 62.86 -8.39
CA VAL A 154 30.60 63.16 -7.11
C VAL A 154 31.62 63.11 -5.98
N TYR A 155 31.64 64.11 -5.08
CA TYR A 155 32.65 64.22 -4.03
C TYR A 155 32.34 63.38 -2.74
N GLN A 156 31.04 63.18 -2.35
CA GLN A 156 30.72 62.45 -1.13
C GLN A 156 29.75 61.33 -1.41
N MET A 157 28.46 61.45 -1.21
CA MET A 157 27.49 60.38 -1.45
C MET A 157 26.83 60.56 -2.83
N ALA A 158 26.76 59.46 -3.57
CA ALA A 158 26.09 59.41 -4.85
C ALA A 158 24.88 58.47 -4.85
N THR A 159 23.75 58.97 -5.33
CA THR A 159 22.56 58.13 -5.64
C THR A 159 22.21 58.40 -7.12
N VAL A 160 22.39 57.39 -7.95
CA VAL A 160 22.19 57.54 -9.41
C VAL A 160 21.14 56.51 -9.88
N SER A 161 20.13 57.04 -10.58
CA SER A 161 19.13 56.24 -11.31
C SER A 161 19.27 56.53 -12.79
N ASN A 162 19.89 55.63 -13.57
CA ASN A 162 20.09 55.77 -15.00
C ASN A 162 19.12 54.93 -15.82
N PHE A 163 18.24 55.59 -16.55
CA PHE A 163 17.33 55.00 -17.55
C PHE A 163 17.78 55.35 -18.99
N GLY A 164 18.64 56.32 -19.16
CA GLY A 164 19.19 56.87 -20.43
C GLY A 164 20.65 56.44 -20.63
N THR A 165 21.47 57.32 -21.04
CA THR A 165 22.88 57.07 -21.35
C THR A 165 23.79 57.94 -20.48
N ILE A 166 24.79 57.37 -19.87
CA ILE A 166 25.91 58.05 -19.23
C ILE A 166 27.18 57.59 -19.90
N THR A 167 27.92 58.52 -20.52
CA THR A 167 29.10 58.21 -21.35
C THR A 167 30.28 59.10 -20.99
N GLY A 168 31.32 58.52 -20.42
CA GLY A 168 32.64 59.13 -20.33
C GLY A 168 33.30 59.13 -21.70
N GLY A 169 34.09 60.11 -22.03
CA GLY A 169 34.83 60.16 -23.29
C GLY A 169 35.76 58.94 -23.43
N THR A 170 37.06 59.17 -23.43
CA THR A 170 38.01 58.02 -23.26
C THR A 170 38.29 57.72 -21.78
N GLY A 171 37.68 58.47 -20.88
CA GLY A 171 37.76 58.33 -19.44
C GLY A 171 36.59 57.52 -18.83
N GLN A 172 36.33 57.77 -17.57
CA GLN A 172 35.34 57.01 -16.78
C GLN A 172 33.92 57.52 -17.01
N GLY A 173 32.93 56.61 -17.04
CA GLY A 173 31.49 57.00 -17.05
C GLY A 173 31.09 57.69 -15.74
N MET A 174 31.48 57.17 -14.63
CA MET A 174 31.24 57.71 -13.29
C MET A 174 32.50 57.57 -12.42
N TYR A 175 32.80 58.61 -11.68
CA TYR A 175 33.81 58.65 -10.63
C TYR A 175 33.18 59.16 -9.34
N LEU A 176 33.07 58.30 -8.35
CA LEU A 176 32.32 58.53 -7.12
C LEU A 176 33.31 58.49 -5.95
N SER A 177 33.79 59.70 -5.55
CA SER A 177 34.91 59.75 -4.60
C SER A 177 34.52 59.69 -3.12
N GLY A 178 33.23 59.58 -2.82
CA GLY A 178 32.73 59.63 -1.45
C GLY A 178 32.64 58.26 -0.76
N GLN A 179 32.07 58.27 0.44
CA GLN A 179 32.02 57.08 1.32
C GLN A 179 31.06 56.00 0.81
N SER A 180 29.99 56.35 0.10
CA SER A 180 29.07 55.40 -0.49
C SER A 180 28.46 55.87 -1.80
N ALA A 181 28.33 54.93 -2.73
CA ALA A 181 27.70 55.12 -4.00
C ALA A 181 26.59 54.12 -4.21
N THR A 182 25.40 54.59 -4.59
CA THR A 182 24.25 53.73 -4.97
C THR A 182 23.91 54.00 -6.41
N VAL A 183 24.00 53.03 -7.28
CA VAL A 183 23.71 53.14 -8.72
C VAL A 183 22.64 52.14 -9.12
N THR A 184 21.55 52.62 -9.70
CA THR A 184 20.54 51.79 -10.35
C THR A 184 20.59 52.09 -11.85
N ASN A 185 20.97 51.10 -12.67
CA ASN A 185 21.10 51.26 -14.09
C ASN A 185 20.14 50.33 -14.86
N SER A 186 19.26 50.90 -15.64
CA SER A 186 18.46 50.23 -16.66
C SER A 186 18.74 50.70 -18.08
N GLY A 187 19.56 51.77 -18.22
CA GLY A 187 20.07 52.32 -19.49
C GLY A 187 21.50 51.82 -19.77
N THR A 188 22.32 52.75 -20.32
CA THR A 188 23.72 52.48 -20.65
C THR A 188 24.66 53.36 -19.83
N ILE A 189 25.68 52.75 -19.26
CA ILE A 189 26.83 53.43 -18.67
C ILE A 189 28.07 52.97 -19.42
N SER A 190 28.70 53.89 -20.19
CA SER A 190 29.95 53.67 -20.93
C SER A 190 31.10 54.37 -20.24
N GLY A 191 32.22 53.67 -20.06
CA GLY A 191 33.35 54.07 -19.26
C GLY A 191 33.35 53.59 -17.82
N GLY A 192 32.34 52.76 -17.45
CA GLY A 192 32.27 52.14 -16.15
C GLY A 192 31.92 53.01 -14.95
N ILE A 193 32.02 52.47 -13.79
CA ILE A 193 31.75 53.08 -12.48
C ILE A 193 33.00 52.84 -11.62
N THR A 194 33.66 53.93 -11.19
CA THR A 194 34.71 53.88 -10.19
C THR A 194 34.22 54.48 -8.89
N ALA A 195 34.33 53.76 -7.82
CA ALA A 195 33.99 54.22 -6.47
C ALA A 195 35.22 54.17 -5.56
N VAL A 196 35.52 55.25 -4.87
CA VAL A 196 36.71 55.29 -4.00
C VAL A 196 36.54 54.55 -2.71
N GLN A 197 35.28 54.29 -2.25
CA GLN A 197 35.04 53.46 -1.09
C GLN A 197 34.04 52.36 -1.41
N ASN A 198 32.77 52.45 -0.96
CA ASN A 198 31.80 51.37 -1.16
C ASN A 198 30.85 51.69 -2.31
N ALA A 199 30.52 50.69 -3.11
CA ALA A 199 29.51 50.83 -4.15
C ALA A 199 28.41 49.78 -4.04
N THR A 200 27.16 50.20 -4.21
CA THR A 200 25.99 49.32 -4.38
C THR A 200 25.42 49.58 -5.77
N VAL A 201 25.47 48.54 -6.64
CA VAL A 201 25.04 48.65 -8.04
C VAL A 201 23.95 47.66 -8.35
N THR A 202 22.80 48.16 -8.83
CA THR A 202 21.73 47.35 -9.39
C THR A 202 21.69 47.59 -10.89
N ASN A 203 21.96 46.59 -11.70
CA ASN A 203 22.06 46.69 -13.15
C ASN A 203 21.03 45.81 -13.87
N SER A 204 20.20 46.41 -14.70
CA SER A 204 19.33 45.74 -15.67
C SER A 204 19.61 46.20 -17.12
N GLY A 205 20.49 47.17 -17.29
CA GLY A 205 20.97 47.72 -18.56
C GLY A 205 22.40 47.28 -18.88
N THR A 206 23.18 48.13 -19.52
CA THR A 206 24.56 47.85 -19.88
C THR A 206 25.52 48.75 -19.10
N ILE A 207 26.53 48.12 -18.49
CA ILE A 207 27.70 48.86 -17.95
C ILE A 207 28.93 48.30 -18.66
N SER A 208 29.69 49.22 -19.33
CA SER A 208 30.80 48.82 -20.14
C SER A 208 32.00 49.75 -19.98
N ILE A 209 33.20 49.24 -20.29
CA ILE A 209 34.44 50.04 -20.37
C ILE A 209 35.06 49.84 -21.74
N SER A 210 35.70 50.89 -22.28
CA SER A 210 36.47 50.81 -23.50
C SER A 210 37.95 50.65 -23.14
N GLY A 211 38.44 49.46 -23.06
CA GLY A 211 39.83 49.17 -22.72
C GLY A 211 40.03 48.09 -21.68
N VAL A 212 41.25 47.96 -21.12
CA VAL A 212 41.51 47.02 -20.04
C VAL A 212 41.16 47.62 -18.69
N GLY A 213 40.39 46.86 -17.85
CA GLY A 213 39.99 47.31 -16.53
C GLY A 213 38.64 46.74 -16.15
N ALA A 214 38.15 47.02 -14.93
CA ALA A 214 36.85 46.62 -14.46
C ALA A 214 35.78 47.67 -14.82
N SER A 215 34.61 47.22 -15.27
CA SER A 215 33.46 48.11 -15.49
C SER A 215 32.85 48.64 -14.20
N ILE A 216 33.02 47.92 -13.12
CA ILE A 216 32.72 48.39 -11.76
C ILE A 216 33.98 48.19 -10.94
N ASP A 217 34.59 49.34 -10.55
CA ASP A 217 35.84 49.36 -9.81
C ASP A 217 35.61 50.07 -8.47
N SER A 218 35.87 49.35 -7.37
CA SER A 218 35.70 49.90 -6.01
C SER A 218 36.96 49.71 -5.17
N PHE A 219 37.48 50.77 -4.62
CA PHE A 219 38.61 50.68 -3.67
C PHE A 219 38.20 50.22 -2.27
N GLY A 220 36.91 50.09 -2.00
CA GLY A 220 36.33 49.49 -0.81
C GLY A 220 35.61 48.20 -1.11
N ASN A 221 34.35 48.09 -0.65
CA ASN A 221 33.45 46.97 -0.89
C ASN A 221 32.51 47.23 -2.07
N VAL A 222 32.16 46.17 -2.81
CA VAL A 222 31.13 46.28 -3.83
C VAL A 222 30.00 45.30 -3.59
N THR A 223 28.78 45.81 -3.75
CA THR A 223 27.58 44.96 -3.79
C THR A 223 26.91 45.11 -5.14
N VAL A 224 26.81 44.07 -5.93
CA VAL A 224 26.23 44.11 -7.29
C VAL A 224 25.04 43.13 -7.37
N THR A 225 23.92 43.69 -7.87
CA THR A 225 22.80 42.88 -8.34
C THR A 225 22.66 43.10 -9.84
N ASN A 226 23.09 42.12 -10.63
CA ASN A 226 22.97 42.12 -12.08
C ASN A 226 21.80 41.24 -12.50
N THR A 227 20.75 41.86 -13.00
CA THR A 227 19.47 41.17 -13.32
C THR A 227 19.51 40.56 -14.71
N GLY A 228 18.51 39.73 -15.10
CA GLY A 228 18.52 38.93 -16.32
C GLY A 228 18.83 39.62 -17.63
N THR A 229 18.49 40.91 -17.78
CA THR A 229 18.85 41.75 -18.97
C THR A 229 20.16 42.51 -18.80
N GLY A 230 20.71 42.54 -17.61
CA GLY A 230 21.90 43.34 -17.29
C GLY A 230 23.16 42.74 -17.88
N THR A 231 23.98 43.56 -18.48
CA THR A 231 25.30 43.24 -18.98
C THR A 231 26.36 44.13 -18.33
N ILE A 232 27.40 43.51 -17.79
CA ILE A 232 28.60 44.18 -17.27
C ILE A 232 29.79 43.69 -18.11
N SER A 233 30.31 44.56 -19.02
CA SER A 233 31.39 44.23 -19.92
C SER A 233 32.68 44.90 -19.47
N GLY A 234 33.58 44.14 -18.82
CA GLY A 234 34.83 44.60 -18.21
C GLY A 234 35.04 44.02 -16.81
N GLY A 235 34.00 43.34 -16.25
CA GLY A 235 34.04 42.70 -14.95
C GLY A 235 33.85 43.62 -13.75
N ILE A 236 34.07 43.08 -12.56
CA ILE A 236 33.88 43.74 -11.26
C ILE A 236 35.19 43.60 -10.46
N PHE A 237 35.69 44.69 -9.94
CA PHE A 237 36.85 44.71 -9.04
C PHE A 237 36.48 45.41 -7.71
N ALA A 238 36.94 44.83 -6.62
CA ALA A 238 36.87 45.42 -5.29
C ALA A 238 38.17 45.16 -4.51
N ASN A 239 38.72 46.15 -3.88
CA ASN A 239 39.91 45.98 -3.04
C ASN A 239 39.68 45.15 -1.79
N GLN A 240 38.42 45.09 -1.29
CA GLN A 240 38.09 44.38 -0.08
C GLN A 240 37.09 43.23 -0.36
N ASN A 241 35.80 43.49 -0.32
CA ASN A 241 34.76 42.48 -0.45
C ASN A 241 33.89 42.75 -1.68
N ALA A 242 33.63 41.69 -2.46
CA ALA A 242 32.62 41.71 -3.52
C ALA A 242 31.47 40.78 -3.18
N THR A 243 30.27 41.32 -3.10
CA THR A 243 29.02 40.53 -2.94
C THR A 243 28.22 40.70 -4.25
N VAL A 244 28.09 39.60 -4.99
CA VAL A 244 27.50 39.65 -6.34
C VAL A 244 26.34 38.65 -6.46
N THR A 245 25.18 39.15 -6.85
CA THR A 245 24.05 38.35 -7.32
C THR A 245 23.89 38.55 -8.80
N ASN A 246 24.18 37.51 -9.59
CA ASN A 246 24.16 37.60 -11.05
C ASN A 246 23.09 36.66 -11.65
N SER A 247 22.17 37.26 -12.38
CA SER A 247 21.23 36.58 -13.29
C SER A 247 21.33 37.08 -14.73
N GLY A 248 22.19 38.08 -14.98
CA GLY A 248 22.58 38.59 -16.29
C GLY A 248 23.98 38.15 -16.71
N SER A 249 24.66 38.93 -17.55
CA SER A 249 26.02 38.62 -18.02
C SER A 249 27.06 39.51 -17.35
N ILE A 250 28.14 38.90 -16.85
CA ILE A 250 29.36 39.59 -16.38
C ILE A 250 30.51 39.03 -17.22
N LEU A 251 31.10 39.90 -18.05
CA LEU A 251 32.11 39.53 -19.06
C LEU A 251 33.37 40.36 -18.81
N GLY A 252 34.27 39.84 -17.98
CA GLY A 252 35.53 40.51 -17.71
C GLY A 252 36.58 40.32 -18.82
N GLY A 253 37.43 41.31 -19.07
CA GLY A 253 38.53 41.16 -19.99
C GLY A 253 39.59 40.18 -19.46
N LEU A 254 40.09 40.44 -18.27
CA LEU A 254 40.98 39.53 -17.55
C LEU A 254 40.23 38.72 -16.49
N GLU A 255 39.43 39.37 -15.69
CA GLU A 255 38.71 38.78 -14.58
C GLU A 255 37.23 39.11 -14.62
N GLY A 256 36.35 38.12 -14.41
CA GLY A 256 34.91 38.36 -14.29
C GLY A 256 34.58 39.09 -12.98
N ILE A 257 35.08 38.57 -11.86
CA ILE A 257 35.00 39.20 -10.53
C ILE A 257 36.34 39.02 -9.81
N GLN A 258 36.87 40.13 -9.30
CA GLN A 258 38.12 40.11 -8.48
C GLN A 258 37.86 40.86 -7.16
N ALA A 259 38.23 40.26 -6.05
CA ALA A 259 38.26 40.93 -4.74
C ALA A 259 39.13 40.15 -3.74
N LEU A 260 39.41 40.76 -2.57
CA LEU A 260 40.05 40.05 -1.47
C LEU A 260 39.14 38.92 -0.94
N ASN A 261 37.86 39.20 -0.69
CA ASN A 261 36.82 38.26 -0.37
C ASN A 261 35.63 38.34 -1.32
N VAL A 262 35.12 37.20 -1.80
CA VAL A 262 34.09 37.12 -2.79
C VAL A 262 32.91 36.30 -2.30
N THR A 263 31.72 36.87 -2.36
CA THR A 263 30.46 36.15 -2.16
C THR A 263 29.64 36.26 -3.43
N VAL A 264 29.36 35.12 -4.09
CA VAL A 264 28.66 35.09 -5.39
C VAL A 264 27.48 34.10 -5.34
N THR A 265 26.35 34.60 -5.81
CA THR A 265 25.23 33.77 -6.26
C THR A 265 25.06 34.00 -7.75
N ASN A 266 25.39 32.98 -8.57
CA ASN A 266 25.33 33.04 -10.02
C ASN A 266 24.29 32.11 -10.60
N SER A 267 23.35 32.63 -11.37
CA SER A 267 22.34 31.83 -12.11
C SER A 267 22.47 32.03 -13.65
N SER A 268 23.44 32.83 -14.12
CA SER A 268 23.69 33.06 -15.54
C SER A 268 25.18 33.01 -15.83
N THR A 269 25.78 33.99 -16.56
CA THR A 269 27.16 33.88 -17.00
C THR A 269 28.07 34.84 -16.25
N ILE A 270 29.19 34.32 -15.77
CA ILE A 270 30.36 35.08 -15.30
C ILE A 270 31.57 34.55 -16.08
N SER A 271 32.28 35.40 -16.79
CA SER A 271 33.45 34.99 -17.53
C SER A 271 34.60 36.02 -17.41
N GLY A 272 35.81 35.54 -17.43
CA GLY A 272 37.04 36.32 -17.53
C GLY A 272 38.08 35.63 -18.39
N GLY A 273 38.99 36.41 -19.01
CA GLY A 273 40.04 35.81 -19.83
C GLY A 273 41.04 34.96 -19.02
N LEU A 274 41.39 35.40 -17.82
CA LEU A 274 42.30 34.71 -16.91
C LEU A 274 41.52 33.99 -15.80
N TYR A 275 40.64 34.69 -15.10
CA TYR A 275 39.83 34.13 -14.04
C TYR A 275 38.34 34.50 -14.22
N GLY A 276 37.45 33.48 -14.07
CA GLY A 276 36.04 33.78 -13.92
C GLY A 276 35.76 34.52 -12.61
N ILE A 277 36.26 33.96 -11.51
CA ILE A 277 36.24 34.55 -10.17
C ILE A 277 37.68 34.44 -9.59
N ASN A 278 38.21 35.54 -9.08
CA ASN A 278 39.50 35.60 -8.39
C ASN A 278 39.29 36.20 -6.99
N ALA A 279 39.42 35.37 -5.95
CA ALA A 279 39.38 35.81 -4.56
C ALA A 279 40.75 35.67 -3.90
N GLY A 280 41.32 36.80 -3.50
CA GLY A 280 42.67 36.81 -2.87
C GLY A 280 42.73 36.05 -1.54
N GLN A 281 41.61 35.97 -0.82
CA GLN A 281 41.48 35.24 0.47
C GLN A 281 40.30 34.25 0.44
N ASN A 282 39.09 34.74 0.62
CA ASN A 282 37.94 33.84 0.82
C ASN A 282 36.95 33.95 -0.34
N ALA A 283 36.40 32.78 -0.76
CA ALA A 283 35.28 32.73 -1.70
C ALA A 283 34.12 31.89 -1.18
N MET A 284 32.93 32.46 -1.24
CA MET A 284 31.69 31.74 -1.09
C MET A 284 30.91 31.82 -2.41
N VAL A 285 30.85 30.71 -3.16
CA VAL A 285 30.27 30.69 -4.49
C VAL A 285 29.13 29.68 -4.56
N THR A 286 27.94 30.18 -4.89
CA THR A 286 26.79 29.32 -5.26
C THR A 286 26.52 29.54 -6.74
N ASN A 287 26.76 28.51 -7.54
CA ASN A 287 26.64 28.55 -8.98
C ASN A 287 25.60 27.60 -9.52
N SER A 288 24.61 28.12 -10.19
CA SER A 288 23.65 27.39 -11.02
C SER A 288 23.71 27.76 -12.50
N GLY A 289 24.53 28.76 -12.86
CA GLY A 289 24.81 29.24 -14.21
C GLY A 289 26.18 28.76 -14.72
N ILE A 290 26.88 29.63 -15.42
CA ILE A 290 28.20 29.36 -16.02
C ILE A 290 29.23 30.29 -15.37
N ILE A 291 30.33 29.72 -14.93
CA ILE A 291 31.53 30.45 -14.53
C ILE A 291 32.69 29.94 -15.40
N SER A 292 33.36 30.84 -16.12
CA SER A 292 34.45 30.44 -17.04
C SER A 292 35.64 31.39 -17.00
N GLY A 293 36.82 30.84 -17.25
CA GLY A 293 38.05 31.63 -17.34
C GLY A 293 39.21 30.75 -17.83
N GLY A 294 40.43 31.26 -17.93
CA GLY A 294 41.64 30.43 -17.95
C GLY A 294 41.58 29.44 -16.78
N THR A 295 41.32 29.96 -15.58
CA THR A 295 40.85 29.23 -14.41
C THR A 295 39.47 29.71 -14.06
N GLY A 296 38.48 28.83 -13.88
CA GLY A 296 37.11 29.19 -13.56
C GLY A 296 37.00 29.98 -12.25
N ILE A 297 37.53 29.41 -11.16
CA ILE A 297 37.58 29.99 -9.81
C ILE A 297 38.97 29.85 -9.23
N SER A 298 39.56 30.92 -8.72
CA SER A 298 40.78 30.93 -7.92
C SER A 298 40.51 31.55 -6.56
N ALA A 299 40.85 30.88 -5.48
CA ALA A 299 40.64 31.42 -4.15
C ALA A 299 41.65 30.88 -3.11
N GLY A 300 41.93 31.63 -2.07
CA GLY A 300 42.69 31.21 -0.90
C GLY A 300 41.92 30.08 -0.18
N THR A 301 40.83 30.45 0.47
CA THR A 301 39.86 29.51 1.10
C THR A 301 38.50 29.61 0.42
N ALA A 302 37.90 28.51 0.07
CA ALA A 302 36.62 28.59 -0.63
C ALA A 302 35.60 27.56 -0.16
N THR A 303 34.33 28.01 -0.23
CA THR A 303 33.17 27.11 -0.27
C THR A 303 32.50 27.34 -1.63
N VAL A 304 32.55 26.30 -2.48
CA VAL A 304 31.95 26.32 -3.82
C VAL A 304 30.81 25.30 -3.85
N ILE A 305 29.61 25.79 -4.06
CA ILE A 305 28.39 24.97 -4.26
C ILE A 305 28.01 25.08 -5.72
N ASN A 306 28.11 24.00 -6.47
CA ASN A 306 27.91 24.03 -7.91
C ASN A 306 26.77 23.10 -8.35
N SER A 307 25.79 23.66 -9.04
CA SER A 307 24.75 22.93 -9.79
C SER A 307 24.76 23.31 -11.29
N GLY A 308 25.62 24.25 -11.68
CA GLY A 308 25.81 24.73 -13.05
C GLY A 308 27.14 24.26 -13.64
N THR A 309 27.73 25.11 -14.50
CA THR A 309 28.99 24.80 -15.19
C THR A 309 30.13 25.67 -14.66
N ILE A 310 31.29 25.05 -14.38
CA ILE A 310 32.54 25.76 -14.10
C ILE A 310 33.60 25.26 -15.08
N THR A 311 34.20 26.15 -15.84
CA THR A 311 35.18 25.84 -16.89
C THR A 311 36.50 26.54 -16.67
N GLY A 312 37.59 25.83 -16.69
CA GLY A 312 38.97 26.34 -16.74
C GLY A 312 39.60 25.95 -18.06
N SER A 313 39.70 26.87 -19.00
CA SER A 313 40.23 26.64 -20.34
C SER A 313 41.74 26.38 -20.37
N SER A 314 42.47 26.74 -19.31
CA SER A 314 43.88 26.43 -19.12
C SER A 314 44.13 25.05 -18.50
N GLY A 315 43.05 24.21 -18.32
CA GLY A 315 43.13 22.90 -17.77
C GLY A 315 42.81 22.80 -16.27
N GLN A 316 42.69 23.92 -15.55
CA GLN A 316 42.30 23.94 -14.12
C GLN A 316 40.98 24.71 -13.95
N ALA A 317 39.95 24.03 -13.53
CA ALA A 317 38.61 24.61 -13.31
C ALA A 317 38.52 25.41 -12.00
N ILE A 318 39.05 24.85 -10.92
CA ILE A 318 39.09 25.48 -9.60
C ILE A 318 40.47 25.32 -8.99
N ALA A 319 41.04 26.42 -8.56
CA ALA A 319 42.33 26.51 -7.88
C ALA A 319 42.11 26.90 -6.42
N PHE A 320 42.35 26.00 -5.49
CA PHE A 320 42.43 26.28 -4.04
C PHE A 320 43.92 26.54 -3.67
N THR A 321 44.23 27.73 -3.22
CA THR A 321 45.62 28.11 -2.85
C THR A 321 45.87 28.14 -1.36
N GLY A 322 44.83 28.03 -0.53
CA GLY A 322 44.86 27.84 0.94
C GLY A 322 43.75 26.92 1.34
N GLY A 323 43.46 26.74 2.65
CA GLY A 323 42.40 25.87 3.07
C GLY A 323 42.04 26.03 4.55
N PRO A 324 41.08 25.23 5.03
CA PRO A 324 40.33 24.14 4.36
C PRO A 324 39.22 24.62 3.42
N ASN A 325 39.05 23.89 2.33
CA ASN A 325 38.07 24.21 1.28
C ASN A 325 36.92 23.21 1.23
N ILE A 326 35.81 23.64 0.65
CA ILE A 326 34.63 22.79 0.39
C ILE A 326 34.22 22.93 -1.06
N LEU A 327 34.24 21.81 -1.79
CA LEU A 327 33.55 21.69 -3.07
C LEU A 327 32.33 20.85 -2.91
N GLU A 328 31.15 21.45 -3.08
CA GLU A 328 29.90 20.73 -3.15
C GLU A 328 29.39 20.62 -4.59
N LEU A 329 29.22 19.39 -5.07
CA LEU A 329 28.53 19.11 -6.31
C LEU A 329 27.05 18.85 -6.03
N GLN A 330 26.20 19.48 -6.82
CA GLN A 330 24.77 19.26 -6.85
C GLN A 330 24.33 18.73 -8.22
N ALA A 331 23.12 18.21 -8.32
CA ALA A 331 22.59 17.72 -9.60
C ALA A 331 22.68 18.80 -10.68
N GLY A 332 23.17 18.42 -11.87
CA GLY A 332 23.45 19.34 -12.98
C GLY A 332 24.86 19.93 -13.00
N SER A 333 25.67 19.72 -11.96
CA SER A 333 27.06 20.18 -11.90
C SER A 333 27.88 19.61 -13.03
N THR A 334 28.53 20.52 -13.79
CA THR A 334 29.52 20.19 -14.82
C THR A 334 30.78 20.96 -14.54
N ILE A 335 31.89 20.27 -14.41
CA ILE A 335 33.20 20.91 -14.23
C ILE A 335 34.12 20.46 -15.36
N THR A 336 34.70 21.41 -16.06
CA THR A 336 35.66 21.19 -17.17
C THR A 336 37.04 21.72 -16.77
N GLY A 337 37.98 20.80 -16.62
CA GLY A 337 39.29 21.04 -16.04
C GLY A 337 39.45 20.38 -14.68
N THR A 338 40.68 20.41 -14.14
CA THR A 338 40.98 19.82 -12.83
C THR A 338 40.54 20.71 -11.68
N VAL A 339 40.21 20.05 -10.56
CA VAL A 339 40.05 20.69 -9.25
C VAL A 339 41.08 20.10 -8.31
N VAL A 340 42.01 20.96 -7.86
CA VAL A 340 43.10 20.54 -7.00
C VAL A 340 42.86 21.08 -5.60
N ALA A 341 42.70 20.18 -4.64
CA ALA A 341 42.65 20.53 -3.22
C ALA A 341 43.98 21.09 -2.73
N SER A 342 43.93 22.03 -1.81
CA SER A 342 45.16 22.60 -1.21
C SER A 342 45.78 21.65 -0.18
N SER A 343 44.98 20.79 0.42
CA SER A 343 45.39 19.81 1.41
C SER A 343 44.37 18.70 1.58
N ALA A 344 44.74 17.60 2.26
CA ALA A 344 43.82 16.54 2.63
C ALA A 344 42.71 16.95 3.64
N ALA A 345 42.78 18.16 4.19
CA ALA A 345 41.65 18.71 5.01
C ALA A 345 40.50 19.26 4.14
N ASP A 346 40.72 19.38 2.85
CA ASP A 346 39.69 19.88 1.92
C ASP A 346 38.58 18.84 1.72
N THR A 347 37.35 19.32 1.65
CA THR A 347 36.17 18.50 1.59
C THR A 347 35.58 18.43 0.17
N PHE A 348 35.41 17.22 -0.34
CA PHE A 348 34.59 16.91 -1.50
C PHE A 348 33.23 16.48 -1.02
N ARG A 349 32.20 17.17 -1.46
CA ARG A 349 30.82 16.99 -0.97
C ARG A 349 29.82 16.73 -2.10
N LEU A 350 28.96 15.73 -1.93
CA LEU A 350 27.81 15.49 -2.79
C LEU A 350 26.55 15.94 -2.05
N GLY A 351 25.83 16.92 -2.57
CA GLY A 351 24.74 17.58 -1.86
C GLY A 351 23.51 17.88 -2.71
N GLY A 352 22.73 18.85 -2.25
CA GLY A 352 21.52 19.31 -2.90
C GLY A 352 20.26 18.47 -2.57
N SER A 353 19.16 18.78 -3.26
CA SER A 353 17.85 18.12 -3.08
C SER A 353 17.44 17.23 -4.26
N SER A 354 18.08 17.38 -5.41
CA SER A 354 17.81 16.59 -6.62
C SER A 354 18.80 15.45 -6.77
N ASN A 355 18.32 14.30 -7.23
CA ASN A 355 19.14 13.10 -7.39
C ASN A 355 20.13 13.23 -8.54
N ALA A 356 21.33 12.60 -8.37
CA ALA A 356 22.37 12.59 -9.39
C ALA A 356 23.29 11.38 -9.24
N SER A 357 24.23 11.24 -10.15
CA SER A 357 25.32 10.23 -10.09
C SER A 357 26.67 10.90 -10.24
N PHE A 358 27.70 10.23 -9.71
CA PHE A 358 29.07 10.66 -9.79
C PHE A 358 29.99 9.45 -10.08
N ASP A 359 30.87 9.59 -11.05
CA ASP A 359 31.88 8.58 -11.34
C ASP A 359 33.06 8.73 -10.37
N ALA A 360 33.18 7.81 -9.43
CA ALA A 360 34.22 7.85 -8.42
C ALA A 360 35.66 7.69 -8.99
N SER A 361 35.80 7.17 -10.21
CA SER A 361 37.09 7.09 -10.90
C SER A 361 37.70 8.45 -11.18
N GLN A 362 36.91 9.51 -11.14
CA GLN A 362 37.31 10.89 -11.30
C GLN A 362 38.03 11.48 -10.06
N ILE A 363 38.11 10.76 -8.94
CA ILE A 363 38.83 11.15 -7.74
C ILE A 363 40.20 10.43 -7.73
N GLY A 364 41.28 11.15 -7.64
CA GLY A 364 42.64 10.56 -7.56
C GLY A 364 43.73 11.52 -7.89
N ALA A 365 44.98 11.13 -7.71
CA ALA A 365 46.15 12.01 -7.88
C ALA A 365 46.33 12.56 -9.33
N THR A 366 45.83 11.83 -10.32
CA THR A 366 45.90 12.23 -11.76
C THR A 366 44.53 12.37 -12.38
N ALA A 367 43.47 12.27 -11.58
CA ALA A 367 42.10 12.38 -12.03
C ALA A 367 41.59 13.86 -12.02
N GLN A 368 40.34 14.08 -12.25
CA GLN A 368 39.77 15.43 -12.28
C GLN A 368 39.76 16.10 -10.90
N TYR A 369 39.45 15.35 -9.83
CA TYR A 369 39.39 15.84 -8.45
C TYR A 369 40.57 15.29 -7.66
N GLN A 370 41.51 16.16 -7.30
CA GLN A 370 42.81 15.77 -6.76
C GLN A 370 43.00 16.28 -5.33
N GLY A 371 43.62 15.47 -4.47
CA GLY A 371 44.12 15.88 -3.17
C GLY A 371 43.06 16.01 -2.04
N PHE A 372 41.79 15.76 -2.27
CA PHE A 372 40.78 15.79 -1.24
C PHE A 372 40.95 14.60 -0.28
N GLY A 373 40.80 14.83 1.03
CA GLY A 373 40.87 13.79 2.05
C GLY A 373 39.58 13.61 2.86
N VAL A 374 38.61 14.51 2.69
CA VAL A 374 37.30 14.43 3.37
C VAL A 374 36.19 14.30 2.33
N PHE A 375 35.37 13.25 2.44
CA PHE A 375 34.30 12.95 1.50
C PHE A 375 32.98 12.88 2.26
N ILE A 376 32.01 13.71 1.85
CA ILE A 376 30.73 13.84 2.58
C ILE A 376 29.56 13.73 1.61
N LYS A 377 28.54 12.95 1.99
CA LYS A 377 27.21 13.03 1.42
C LYS A 377 26.29 13.80 2.37
N THR A 378 25.70 14.89 1.88
CA THR A 378 24.78 15.76 2.60
C THR A 378 23.54 16.09 1.76
N GLY A 379 22.59 16.86 2.32
CA GLY A 379 21.32 17.16 1.63
C GLY A 379 20.42 15.94 1.46
N THR A 380 19.18 16.17 1.06
CA THR A 380 18.12 15.13 1.00
C THR A 380 18.20 14.26 -0.27
N SER A 381 19.06 14.63 -1.25
CA SER A 381 19.18 13.93 -2.53
C SER A 381 19.74 12.51 -2.40
N ALA A 382 19.42 11.67 -3.39
CA ALA A 382 20.10 10.40 -3.61
C ALA A 382 21.23 10.59 -4.63
N TRP A 383 22.46 10.13 -4.28
CA TRP A 383 23.61 10.12 -5.16
C TRP A 383 24.06 8.68 -5.42
N GLY A 384 24.21 8.35 -6.72
CA GLY A 384 24.79 7.09 -7.16
C GLY A 384 26.31 7.23 -7.42
N LEU A 385 27.14 6.47 -6.71
CA LEU A 385 28.57 6.36 -7.02
C LEU A 385 28.78 5.20 -8.01
N THR A 386 29.31 5.53 -9.17
CA THR A 386 29.68 4.59 -10.24
C THR A 386 31.19 4.51 -10.41
N GLY A 387 31.67 3.70 -11.36
CA GLY A 387 33.09 3.54 -11.66
C GLY A 387 33.85 2.72 -10.61
N THR A 388 35.15 2.63 -10.81
CA THR A 388 36.05 1.89 -9.89
C THR A 388 37.13 2.84 -9.35
N ASN A 389 37.30 2.83 -8.02
CA ASN A 389 38.36 3.58 -7.36
C ASN A 389 39.04 2.69 -6.31
N THR A 390 40.35 2.56 -6.41
CA THR A 390 41.19 1.77 -5.51
C THR A 390 41.82 2.58 -4.38
N ALA A 391 41.64 3.90 -4.37
CA ALA A 391 42.15 4.76 -3.31
C ALA A 391 41.29 4.60 -2.02
N LEU A 392 41.93 4.90 -0.91
CA LEU A 392 41.22 4.97 0.38
C LEU A 392 40.46 6.30 0.47
N LEU A 393 39.13 6.25 0.27
CA LEU A 393 38.25 7.42 0.35
C LEU A 393 37.35 7.28 1.58
N PRO A 394 37.56 8.05 2.65
CA PRO A 394 36.72 7.96 3.86
C PRO A 394 35.40 8.75 3.69
N TRP A 395 34.38 8.09 3.21
CA TRP A 395 33.04 8.68 3.02
C TRP A 395 32.25 8.78 4.31
N THR A 396 31.66 9.93 4.58
CA THR A 396 30.70 10.16 5.65
C THR A 396 29.34 10.48 5.06
N VAL A 397 28.32 9.69 5.34
CA VAL A 397 26.93 9.94 4.93
C VAL A 397 26.18 10.60 6.11
N GLN A 398 25.86 11.88 5.95
CA GLN A 398 25.18 12.67 6.99
C GLN A 398 23.67 12.76 6.75
N GLN A 399 23.26 12.87 5.48
CA GLN A 399 21.87 13.00 5.07
C GLN A 399 21.66 12.44 3.65
N GLY A 400 20.39 12.13 3.32
CA GLY A 400 20.01 11.59 2.03
C GLY A 400 20.55 10.19 1.80
N THR A 401 20.66 9.79 0.54
CA THR A 401 21.10 8.44 0.16
C THR A 401 22.40 8.48 -0.62
N LEU A 402 23.34 7.63 -0.28
CA LEU A 402 24.52 7.32 -1.07
C LEU A 402 24.44 5.87 -1.55
N SER A 403 24.19 5.67 -2.85
CA SER A 403 24.10 4.34 -3.46
C SER A 403 25.39 4.02 -4.17
N VAL A 404 26.19 3.08 -3.69
CA VAL A 404 27.44 2.66 -4.33
C VAL A 404 27.11 1.52 -5.31
N ASN A 405 27.18 1.81 -6.61
CA ASN A 405 26.96 0.85 -7.70
C ASN A 405 28.25 0.49 -8.44
N GLY A 406 29.35 1.17 -8.14
CA GLY A 406 30.68 0.89 -8.61
C GLY A 406 31.49 0.08 -7.59
N SER A 407 32.82 0.09 -7.75
CA SER A 407 33.76 -0.62 -6.85
C SER A 407 34.65 0.37 -6.09
N LEU A 408 34.39 0.49 -4.78
CA LEU A 408 35.21 1.27 -3.83
C LEU A 408 35.71 0.36 -2.68
N ALA A 409 36.30 -0.78 -3.05
CA ALA A 409 36.63 -1.87 -2.12
C ALA A 409 37.61 -1.48 -0.99
N ASN A 410 38.42 -0.45 -1.18
CA ASN A 410 39.36 0.05 -0.18
C ASN A 410 38.85 1.25 0.62
N SER A 411 37.68 1.80 0.25
CA SER A 411 37.11 3.00 0.86
C SER A 411 36.30 2.66 2.11
N THR A 412 36.36 3.49 3.13
CA THR A 412 35.58 3.33 4.36
C THR A 412 34.32 4.19 4.31
N PHE A 413 33.22 3.69 4.88
CA PHE A 413 31.95 4.38 4.92
C PHE A 413 31.43 4.50 6.36
N THR A 414 31.20 5.73 6.81
CA THR A 414 30.57 6.02 8.10
C THR A 414 29.21 6.69 7.85
N VAL A 415 28.12 6.11 8.35
CA VAL A 415 26.77 6.63 8.17
C VAL A 415 26.24 7.15 9.48
N ASN A 416 26.05 8.48 9.60
CA ASN A 416 25.63 9.14 10.83
C ASN A 416 24.15 9.52 10.87
N GLY A 417 23.47 9.61 9.71
CA GLY A 417 22.07 10.03 9.68
C GLY A 417 21.39 9.90 8.31
N GLY A 418 22.12 9.41 7.31
CA GLY A 418 21.61 9.14 5.99
C GLY A 418 21.49 7.65 5.72
N THR A 419 21.43 7.30 4.43
CA THR A 419 21.32 5.91 3.96
C THR A 419 22.50 5.56 3.09
N LEU A 420 23.17 4.43 3.36
CA LEU A 420 24.11 3.78 2.46
C LEU A 420 23.43 2.57 1.80
N GLY A 421 23.50 2.48 0.49
CA GLY A 421 22.96 1.36 -0.28
C GLY A 421 23.71 1.15 -1.59
N GLY A 422 23.13 0.34 -2.49
CA GLY A 422 23.66 0.07 -3.82
C GLY A 422 24.03 -1.40 -4.03
N THR A 423 24.42 -1.71 -5.29
CA THR A 423 24.75 -3.08 -5.74
C THR A 423 26.23 -3.32 -5.92
N GLY A 424 27.06 -2.32 -5.60
CA GLY A 424 28.51 -2.34 -5.79
C GLY A 424 29.28 -2.96 -4.65
N THR A 425 30.59 -2.68 -4.64
CA THR A 425 31.54 -3.12 -3.61
C THR A 425 32.02 -1.93 -2.81
N VAL A 426 31.96 -2.03 -1.49
CA VAL A 426 32.49 -1.04 -0.54
C VAL A 426 33.53 -1.70 0.37
N GLY A 427 34.43 -0.91 0.99
CA GLY A 427 35.32 -1.41 2.02
C GLY A 427 34.63 -1.57 3.38
N ALA A 428 35.26 -1.15 4.47
CA ALA A 428 34.67 -1.23 5.80
C ALA A 428 33.51 -0.24 5.96
N VAL A 429 32.42 -0.69 6.59
CA VAL A 429 31.20 0.08 6.79
C VAL A 429 30.84 0.18 8.28
N GLN A 430 30.63 1.41 8.76
CA GLN A 430 30.14 1.71 10.09
C GLN A 430 28.80 2.46 9.98
N ILE A 431 27.73 1.88 10.49
CA ILE A 431 26.42 2.54 10.57
C ILE A 431 26.16 2.94 12.02
N ASN A 432 26.10 4.22 12.27
CA ASN A 432 25.85 4.78 13.59
C ASN A 432 24.36 4.93 13.87
N ALA A 433 23.99 5.27 15.10
CA ALA A 433 22.60 5.54 15.46
C ALA A 433 21.96 6.60 14.55
N GLY A 434 20.78 6.32 14.03
CA GLY A 434 20.09 7.16 13.05
C GLY A 434 20.49 6.94 11.60
N GLY A 435 21.60 6.21 11.33
CA GLY A 435 22.00 5.80 10.00
C GLY A 435 21.25 4.56 9.51
N SER A 436 21.14 4.41 8.20
CA SER A 436 20.45 3.30 7.53
C SER A 436 21.40 2.59 6.55
N PHE A 437 21.32 1.27 6.50
CA PHE A 437 21.99 0.42 5.53
C PHE A 437 20.99 -0.39 4.71
N VAL A 438 21.03 -0.24 3.38
CA VAL A 438 20.12 -0.88 2.42
C VAL A 438 20.97 -1.66 1.42
N PRO A 439 21.31 -2.92 1.67
CA PRO A 439 22.07 -3.71 0.71
C PRO A 439 21.26 -3.95 -0.56
N GLY A 440 21.88 -3.69 -1.71
CA GLY A 440 21.20 -3.73 -3.01
C GLY A 440 20.61 -2.39 -3.42
N ASP A 441 19.81 -2.42 -4.47
CA ASP A 441 19.15 -1.24 -5.06
C ASP A 441 17.70 -1.03 -4.57
N GLY A 442 17.30 -1.76 -3.52
CA GLY A 442 15.93 -1.78 -3.01
C GLY A 442 15.06 -2.87 -3.64
N THR A 443 15.65 -3.79 -4.43
CA THR A 443 14.95 -4.97 -4.95
C THR A 443 15.42 -6.27 -4.26
N PRO A 444 14.54 -7.26 -4.09
CA PRO A 444 14.81 -8.45 -3.29
C PRO A 444 15.89 -9.40 -3.83
N THR A 445 16.34 -9.24 -5.07
CA THR A 445 17.34 -10.13 -5.70
C THR A 445 18.75 -9.55 -5.72
N THR A 446 18.91 -8.32 -5.24
CA THR A 446 20.16 -7.59 -5.30
C THR A 446 20.94 -7.66 -4.00
N PHE A 447 22.23 -7.44 -4.07
CA PHE A 447 23.12 -7.48 -2.92
C PHE A 447 24.19 -6.38 -3.00
N MET A 448 24.74 -6.04 -1.85
CA MET A 448 25.93 -5.21 -1.74
C MET A 448 27.08 -6.03 -1.16
N THR A 449 28.28 -5.88 -1.72
CA THR A 449 29.48 -6.51 -1.18
C THR A 449 30.22 -5.53 -0.28
N VAL A 450 30.51 -5.95 0.95
CA VAL A 450 31.38 -5.25 1.89
C VAL A 450 32.71 -6.04 1.97
N SER A 451 33.78 -5.54 1.32
CA SER A 451 35.09 -6.19 1.27
C SER A 451 35.88 -6.05 2.58
N GLY A 452 35.36 -5.37 3.56
CA GLY A 452 35.90 -5.18 4.90
C GLY A 452 34.90 -5.64 5.97
N SER A 453 34.96 -5.01 7.13
CA SER A 453 33.99 -5.25 8.23
C SER A 453 32.71 -4.44 8.06
N LEU A 454 31.61 -5.00 8.53
CA LEU A 454 30.35 -4.28 8.70
C LEU A 454 30.06 -4.13 10.20
N ALA A 455 29.91 -2.91 10.68
CA ALA A 455 29.50 -2.65 12.06
C ALA A 455 28.22 -1.81 12.10
N LEU A 456 27.21 -2.31 12.78
CA LEU A 456 25.93 -1.65 12.99
C LEU A 456 25.81 -1.26 14.47
N ALA A 457 25.68 0.02 14.77
CA ALA A 457 25.48 0.47 16.14
C ALA A 457 24.01 0.29 16.61
N SER A 458 23.78 0.34 17.91
CA SER A 458 22.44 0.44 18.47
C SER A 458 21.74 1.70 17.94
N GLY A 459 20.47 1.55 17.49
CA GLY A 459 19.74 2.63 16.82
C GLY A 459 20.00 2.77 15.31
N ALA A 460 20.93 1.99 14.75
CA ALA A 460 21.07 1.85 13.30
C ALA A 460 19.92 1.05 12.69
N GLN A 461 19.63 1.30 11.41
CA GLN A 461 18.57 0.64 10.66
C GLN A 461 19.20 -0.28 9.59
N TYR A 462 18.78 -1.53 9.53
CA TYR A 462 19.13 -2.48 8.49
C TYR A 462 17.89 -2.83 7.66
N LEU A 463 17.79 -2.32 6.44
CA LEU A 463 16.59 -2.43 5.60
C LEU A 463 16.78 -3.56 4.59
N VAL A 464 15.85 -4.52 4.59
CA VAL A 464 15.88 -5.68 3.69
C VAL A 464 14.56 -5.81 2.97
N GLN A 465 14.62 -6.05 1.67
CA GLN A 465 13.48 -6.28 0.81
C GLN A 465 13.31 -7.77 0.54
N PHE A 466 12.08 -8.24 0.55
CA PHE A 466 11.71 -9.65 0.34
C PHE A 466 10.74 -9.81 -0.81
N ASN A 467 10.94 -10.83 -1.60
CA ASN A 467 9.94 -11.39 -2.50
C ASN A 467 9.67 -12.85 -2.10
N PRO A 468 8.77 -13.59 -2.76
CA PRO A 468 8.52 -14.98 -2.42
C PRO A 468 9.74 -15.89 -2.35
N ALA A 469 10.77 -15.64 -3.18
CA ALA A 469 11.92 -16.53 -3.33
C ALA A 469 13.15 -16.07 -2.58
N THR A 470 13.41 -14.77 -2.53
CA THR A 470 14.70 -14.19 -2.15
C THR A 470 14.54 -12.93 -1.30
N SER A 471 15.65 -12.49 -0.74
CA SER A 471 15.77 -11.18 -0.09
C SER A 471 16.91 -10.38 -0.70
N SER A 472 16.96 -9.07 -0.47
CA SER A 472 18.20 -8.32 -0.64
C SER A 472 19.18 -8.75 0.44
N LEU A 473 20.51 -8.69 0.14
CA LEU A 473 21.54 -9.35 0.92
C LEU A 473 22.78 -8.48 1.06
N ALA A 474 23.36 -8.45 2.27
CA ALA A 474 24.71 -7.95 2.49
C ALA A 474 25.72 -9.11 2.46
N ASN A 475 26.68 -9.09 1.53
CA ASN A 475 27.79 -10.02 1.45
C ASN A 475 29.03 -9.38 2.08
N VAL A 476 29.42 -9.78 3.27
CA VAL A 476 30.53 -9.23 4.02
C VAL A 476 31.71 -10.22 4.01
N THR A 477 32.89 -9.81 3.54
CA THR A 477 34.04 -10.69 3.54
C THR A 477 34.79 -10.66 4.89
N GLY A 478 34.67 -9.59 5.64
CA GLY A 478 35.17 -9.49 7.01
C GLY A 478 34.13 -9.87 8.06
N PRO A 479 34.33 -9.52 9.33
CA PRO A 479 33.34 -9.73 10.38
C PRO A 479 32.16 -8.75 10.26
N ALA A 480 30.95 -9.22 10.66
CA ALA A 480 29.77 -8.39 10.83
C ALA A 480 29.41 -8.29 12.32
N VAL A 481 29.35 -7.07 12.84
CA VAL A 481 28.93 -6.77 14.22
C VAL A 481 27.56 -6.12 14.17
N LEU A 482 26.54 -6.77 14.74
CA LEU A 482 25.15 -6.33 14.60
C LEU A 482 24.70 -5.29 15.63
N GLY A 483 25.40 -5.14 16.75
CA GLY A 483 25.35 -4.05 17.72
C GLY A 483 23.98 -3.63 18.26
N GLY A 484 22.94 -4.45 18.13
CA GLY A 484 21.58 -4.07 18.54
C GLY A 484 20.85 -3.16 17.55
N ALA A 485 21.19 -3.17 16.28
CA ALA A 485 20.47 -2.46 15.23
C ALA A 485 19.05 -3.00 15.03
N THR A 486 18.20 -2.24 14.35
CA THR A 486 16.83 -2.67 13.99
C THR A 486 16.81 -3.20 12.55
N VAL A 487 16.23 -4.39 12.35
CA VAL A 487 15.91 -4.91 11.02
C VAL A 487 14.57 -4.36 10.56
N ASN A 488 14.52 -3.73 9.42
CA ASN A 488 13.29 -3.34 8.73
C ASN A 488 13.09 -4.27 7.54
N ALA A 489 12.15 -5.20 7.66
CA ALA A 489 11.83 -6.20 6.67
C ALA A 489 10.59 -5.78 5.88
N SER A 490 10.73 -5.52 4.58
CA SER A 490 9.63 -5.14 3.70
C SER A 490 9.33 -6.25 2.71
N PHE A 491 8.08 -6.74 2.70
CA PHE A 491 7.63 -7.84 1.86
C PHE A 491 6.93 -7.31 0.61
N ALA A 492 7.42 -7.69 -0.56
CA ALA A 492 6.72 -7.48 -1.83
C ALA A 492 5.64 -8.55 -2.02
N GLY A 493 4.58 -8.20 -2.75
CA GLY A 493 3.54 -9.15 -3.12
C GLY A 493 4.09 -10.29 -3.98
N GLY A 494 3.44 -11.47 -3.90
CA GLY A 494 3.87 -12.64 -4.66
C GLY A 494 2.91 -13.81 -4.54
N SER A 495 3.19 -14.91 -5.24
CA SER A 495 2.33 -16.09 -5.30
C SER A 495 2.58 -17.12 -4.18
N TYR A 496 3.75 -17.08 -3.54
CA TYR A 496 4.12 -17.94 -2.42
C TYR A 496 5.01 -17.20 -1.41
N VAL A 497 5.29 -17.82 -0.25
CA VAL A 497 6.18 -17.32 0.79
C VAL A 497 7.12 -18.45 1.20
N SER A 498 8.42 -18.13 1.33
CA SER A 498 9.44 -19.05 1.84
C SER A 498 9.56 -18.96 3.37
N LYS A 499 9.97 -20.07 3.98
CA LYS A 499 10.12 -20.17 5.43
C LYS A 499 11.34 -19.45 5.96
N GLN A 500 12.40 -19.37 5.16
CA GLN A 500 13.68 -18.78 5.55
C GLN A 500 14.28 -17.96 4.43
N TYR A 501 14.86 -16.81 4.79
CA TYR A 501 15.60 -15.91 3.91
C TYR A 501 16.92 -15.54 4.57
N THR A 502 18.03 -15.68 3.83
CA THR A 502 19.33 -15.13 4.28
C THR A 502 19.34 -13.63 4.04
N ILE A 503 19.55 -12.83 5.06
CA ILE A 503 19.56 -11.37 4.98
C ILE A 503 20.97 -10.78 5.09
N LEU A 504 21.92 -11.53 5.64
CA LEU A 504 23.33 -11.13 5.75
C LEU A 504 24.20 -12.38 5.77
N THR A 505 25.32 -12.35 5.03
CA THR A 505 26.39 -13.35 5.08
C THR A 505 27.69 -12.65 5.41
N ALA A 506 28.47 -13.16 6.38
CA ALA A 506 29.77 -12.63 6.76
C ALA A 506 30.80 -13.76 6.91
N THR A 507 31.75 -13.87 5.96
CA THR A 507 32.74 -14.95 6.02
C THR A 507 33.72 -14.82 7.18
N GLY A 508 33.89 -13.58 7.70
CA GLY A 508 34.63 -13.30 8.94
C GLY A 508 33.83 -13.53 10.23
N GLY A 509 32.59 -14.05 10.12
CA GLY A 509 31.71 -14.33 11.24
C GLY A 509 30.74 -13.20 11.58
N VAL A 510 29.59 -13.61 12.13
CA VAL A 510 28.54 -12.71 12.65
C VAL A 510 28.66 -12.66 14.17
N SER A 511 28.66 -11.47 14.75
CA SER A 511 28.69 -11.26 16.20
C SER A 511 27.62 -10.25 16.66
N GLY A 512 27.10 -10.45 17.87
CA GLY A 512 25.95 -9.68 18.38
C GLY A 512 24.62 -10.10 17.74
N THR A 513 23.57 -9.35 18.03
CA THR A 513 22.21 -9.60 17.53
C THR A 513 21.53 -8.29 17.15
N PHE A 514 20.54 -8.35 16.31
CA PHE A 514 19.60 -7.25 16.14
C PHE A 514 18.71 -7.12 17.39
N ALA A 515 18.42 -5.89 17.82
CA ALA A 515 17.57 -5.63 19.00
C ALA A 515 16.09 -5.75 18.68
N SER A 516 15.70 -5.40 17.47
CA SER A 516 14.28 -5.39 17.04
C SER A 516 14.13 -5.73 15.57
N LEU A 517 12.93 -6.20 15.24
CA LEU A 517 12.49 -6.51 13.89
C LEU A 517 11.16 -5.80 13.62
N VAL A 518 11.15 -4.94 12.63
CA VAL A 518 9.95 -4.26 12.14
C VAL A 518 9.61 -4.83 10.78
N THR A 519 8.35 -5.19 10.56
CA THR A 519 7.89 -5.75 9.29
C THR A 519 6.87 -4.85 8.62
N THR A 520 7.00 -4.69 7.31
CA THR A 520 6.05 -3.95 6.47
C THR A 520 5.50 -4.89 5.41
N ASN A 521 4.18 -4.86 5.18
CA ASN A 521 3.48 -5.72 4.22
C ASN A 521 3.69 -7.23 4.48
N LEU A 522 3.96 -7.62 5.73
CA LEU A 522 4.01 -9.04 6.09
C LEU A 522 2.62 -9.65 5.85
N PRO A 523 2.51 -10.75 5.08
CA PRO A 523 1.22 -11.37 4.84
C PRO A 523 0.54 -11.82 6.13
N ALA A 524 -0.79 -11.76 6.17
CA ALA A 524 -1.58 -12.18 7.32
C ALA A 524 -1.24 -13.63 7.73
N ASN A 525 -1.41 -13.93 9.00
CA ASN A 525 -1.10 -15.21 9.63
C ASN A 525 0.39 -15.58 9.69
N PHE A 526 1.30 -14.80 9.09
CA PHE A 526 2.73 -15.03 9.23
C PHE A 526 3.31 -14.23 10.41
N ARG A 527 4.30 -14.83 11.05
CA ARG A 527 5.14 -14.21 12.09
C ARG A 527 6.59 -14.37 11.71
N THR A 528 7.40 -13.38 12.05
CA THR A 528 8.82 -13.33 11.72
C THR A 528 9.70 -13.43 12.96
N THR A 529 10.84 -14.08 12.81
CA THR A 529 11.93 -14.11 13.81
C THR A 529 13.27 -14.03 13.11
N VAL A 530 14.28 -13.40 13.74
CA VAL A 530 15.64 -13.42 13.24
C VAL A 530 16.41 -14.58 13.91
N ARG A 531 17.19 -15.32 13.14
CA ARG A 531 18.08 -16.38 13.60
C ARG A 531 19.48 -16.15 13.06
N TYR A 532 20.44 -16.73 13.70
CA TYR A 532 21.87 -16.56 13.41
C TYR A 532 22.57 -17.91 13.44
N ASP A 533 23.58 -18.06 12.60
CA ASP A 533 24.64 -19.04 12.77
C ASP A 533 26.00 -18.34 12.80
N ALA A 534 27.10 -19.07 12.62
CA ALA A 534 28.45 -18.49 12.71
C ALA A 534 28.69 -17.40 11.67
N ASN A 535 28.10 -17.49 10.49
CA ASN A 535 28.38 -16.66 9.33
C ASN A 535 27.19 -15.93 8.78
N ASP A 536 25.96 -16.29 9.16
CA ASP A 536 24.75 -15.78 8.54
C ASP A 536 23.74 -15.25 9.54
N ALA A 537 22.95 -14.27 9.08
CA ALA A 537 21.70 -13.87 9.72
C ALA A 537 20.53 -14.20 8.80
N TYR A 538 19.48 -14.81 9.35
CA TYR A 538 18.30 -15.28 8.65
C TYR A 538 17.05 -14.62 9.19
N LEU A 539 16.13 -14.29 8.30
CA LEU A 539 14.73 -14.02 8.65
C LEU A 539 13.92 -15.30 8.46
N ASN A 540 13.33 -15.81 9.52
CA ASN A 540 12.48 -17.00 9.51
C ASN A 540 11.02 -16.60 9.66
N LEU A 541 10.15 -17.25 8.88
CA LEU A 541 8.71 -17.11 8.95
C LEU A 541 8.08 -18.37 9.56
N SER A 542 7.07 -18.16 10.38
CA SER A 542 6.17 -19.19 10.87
C SER A 542 4.73 -18.84 10.50
N LEU A 543 3.96 -19.84 10.08
CA LEU A 543 2.55 -19.69 9.75
C LEU A 543 1.70 -20.06 10.96
N ASN A 544 0.86 -19.14 11.42
CA ASN A 544 -0.01 -19.33 12.58
C ASN A 544 -1.37 -18.65 12.34
N PHE A 545 -2.43 -19.44 12.29
CA PHE A 545 -3.81 -18.98 12.12
C PHE A 545 -4.51 -18.58 13.43
N ALA A 546 -3.78 -18.43 14.54
CA ALA A 546 -4.37 -17.94 15.78
C ALA A 546 -4.99 -16.55 15.59
N VAL A 547 -6.24 -16.38 15.95
CA VAL A 547 -6.87 -15.05 16.03
C VAL A 547 -6.12 -14.26 17.11
N PRO A 548 -5.67 -13.02 16.83
CA PRO A 548 -5.04 -12.19 17.85
C PRO A 548 -6.02 -12.03 19.01
N THR A 549 -5.63 -12.42 20.20
CA THR A 549 -6.37 -12.04 21.42
C THR A 549 -6.35 -10.53 21.49
N VAL A 550 -7.50 -9.91 21.34
CA VAL A 550 -7.66 -8.48 21.59
C VAL A 550 -7.21 -8.27 23.04
N GLN A 551 -6.13 -7.51 23.23
CA GLN A 551 -5.74 -7.07 24.58
C GLN A 551 -6.94 -6.33 25.15
N THR A 552 -7.43 -6.81 26.29
CA THR A 552 -8.50 -6.19 27.03
C THR A 552 -8.12 -4.75 27.34
N VAL A 553 -8.85 -3.82 26.76
CA VAL A 553 -8.84 -2.42 27.18
C VAL A 553 -9.20 -2.40 28.68
N PRO A 554 -8.51 -1.62 29.53
CA PRO A 554 -8.84 -1.53 30.96
C PRO A 554 -10.30 -1.10 31.13
N THR A 555 -11.02 -1.84 31.95
CA THR A 555 -12.43 -1.66 32.28
C THR A 555 -12.76 -0.25 32.77
N VAL A 556 -13.71 0.40 32.10
CA VAL A 556 -14.47 1.53 32.63
C VAL A 556 -15.54 0.99 33.60
N PRO A 557 -15.85 1.67 34.73
CA PRO A 557 -16.70 1.14 35.77
C PRO A 557 -18.15 0.91 35.34
N THR A 558 -18.69 -0.17 35.84
CA THR A 558 -20.01 -0.77 35.61
C THR A 558 -21.19 0.14 35.95
N VAL A 559 -22.19 0.13 35.06
CA VAL A 559 -23.61 0.46 35.38
C VAL A 559 -24.42 -0.86 35.34
N PRO A 560 -25.37 -1.09 36.30
CA PRO A 560 -25.97 -2.42 36.47
C PRO A 560 -27.13 -2.72 35.52
N ASN A 561 -27.10 -3.96 35.03
CA ASN A 561 -28.24 -4.83 34.73
C ASN A 561 -29.26 -4.50 33.66
N VAL A 562 -29.07 -5.08 32.46
CA VAL A 562 -30.15 -5.79 31.77
C VAL A 562 -29.53 -7.01 31.06
N ASN A 563 -30.03 -8.21 31.36
CA ASN A 563 -29.59 -9.48 30.84
C ASN A 563 -30.20 -9.75 29.46
N PRO A 564 -29.41 -9.82 28.35
CA PRO A 564 -29.84 -10.58 27.18
C PRO A 564 -29.19 -11.97 27.21
N PRO A 565 -29.77 -13.00 26.58
CA PRO A 565 -29.25 -14.36 26.67
C PRO A 565 -27.84 -14.46 26.08
N ASN A 566 -26.94 -15.02 26.88
CA ASN A 566 -25.55 -15.27 26.58
C ASN A 566 -25.38 -16.21 25.36
N PHE A 567 -25.14 -15.66 24.19
CA PHE A 567 -24.36 -16.33 23.17
C PHE A 567 -22.92 -15.86 23.29
N ALA A 568 -22.14 -16.53 24.11
CA ALA A 568 -20.68 -16.39 24.11
C ALA A 568 -20.16 -16.95 22.77
N ILE A 569 -19.85 -16.06 21.82
CA ILE A 569 -19.08 -16.44 20.63
C ILE A 569 -17.69 -16.85 21.13
N PRO A 570 -17.21 -18.08 20.89
CA PRO A 570 -15.87 -18.48 21.30
C PRO A 570 -14.84 -17.54 20.65
N VAL A 571 -14.02 -16.93 21.46
CA VAL A 571 -12.87 -16.15 21.01
C VAL A 571 -11.81 -17.14 20.54
N GLY A 572 -11.78 -17.46 19.24
CA GLY A 572 -10.82 -18.39 18.67
C GLY A 572 -11.32 -19.04 17.38
N LEU A 573 -10.44 -19.80 16.72
CA LEU A 573 -10.84 -20.69 15.63
C LEU A 573 -11.62 -21.90 16.19
N ASN A 574 -12.69 -22.30 15.50
CA ASN A 574 -13.36 -23.56 15.80
C ASN A 574 -12.52 -24.79 15.37
N VAL A 575 -12.92 -26.00 15.77
CA VAL A 575 -12.14 -27.23 15.53
C VAL A 575 -11.87 -27.47 14.04
N ASN A 576 -12.87 -27.28 13.16
CA ASN A 576 -12.68 -27.45 11.70
C ASN A 576 -11.66 -26.46 11.14
N GLN A 577 -11.74 -25.18 11.56
CA GLN A 577 -10.77 -24.17 11.16
C GLN A 577 -9.36 -24.46 11.68
N GLN A 578 -9.26 -24.95 12.93
CA GLN A 578 -7.98 -25.37 13.54
C GLN A 578 -7.36 -26.53 12.77
N ASN A 579 -8.16 -27.53 12.39
CA ASN A 579 -7.69 -28.70 11.64
C ASN A 579 -7.11 -28.31 10.29
N VAL A 580 -7.81 -27.45 9.54
CA VAL A 580 -7.32 -26.91 8.26
C VAL A 580 -6.06 -26.07 8.48
N GLY A 581 -6.07 -25.14 9.44
CA GLY A 581 -4.94 -24.28 9.76
C GLY A 581 -3.70 -25.06 10.20
N THR A 582 -3.88 -26.12 10.99
CA THR A 582 -2.80 -27.03 11.43
C THR A 582 -2.20 -27.79 10.25
N ALA A 583 -3.03 -28.30 9.34
CA ALA A 583 -2.56 -28.98 8.14
C ALA A 583 -1.73 -28.06 7.23
N LEU A 584 -2.18 -26.82 7.03
CA LEU A 584 -1.46 -25.81 6.25
C LEU A 584 -0.13 -25.39 6.92
N SER A 585 -0.16 -25.18 8.23
CA SER A 585 1.06 -24.86 9.00
C SER A 585 2.06 -26.03 9.00
N GLY A 586 1.57 -27.26 9.11
CA GLY A 586 2.36 -28.49 8.98
C GLY A 586 3.02 -28.60 7.60
N PHE A 587 2.26 -28.36 6.54
CA PHE A 587 2.77 -28.35 5.17
C PHE A 587 3.87 -27.30 4.98
N PHE A 588 3.63 -26.06 5.44
CA PHE A 588 4.63 -24.98 5.38
C PHE A 588 5.91 -25.34 6.13
N ASN A 589 5.78 -25.93 7.31
CA ASN A 589 6.92 -26.35 8.13
C ASN A 589 7.76 -27.47 7.48
N THR A 590 7.11 -28.37 6.77
CA THR A 590 7.77 -29.53 6.14
C THR A 590 8.39 -29.16 4.79
N THR A 591 7.66 -28.42 3.95
CA THR A 591 8.10 -28.10 2.58
C THR A 591 8.95 -26.82 2.49
N GLY A 592 8.92 -25.98 3.54
CA GLY A 592 9.63 -24.69 3.58
C GLY A 592 8.98 -23.59 2.75
N ARG A 593 7.82 -23.83 2.12
CA ARG A 593 7.09 -22.82 1.33
C ARG A 593 5.60 -23.16 1.26
N ILE A 594 4.79 -22.14 1.05
CA ILE A 594 3.34 -22.32 0.82
C ILE A 594 2.83 -21.26 -0.16
N PRO A 595 1.89 -21.58 -1.05
CA PRO A 595 1.20 -20.56 -1.84
C PRO A 595 0.53 -19.54 -0.91
N LEU A 596 0.69 -18.27 -1.24
CA LEU A 596 0.27 -17.17 -0.36
C LEU A 596 -1.23 -17.23 -0.04
N VAL A 597 -2.03 -17.65 -1.01
CA VAL A 597 -3.49 -17.78 -0.86
C VAL A 597 -3.90 -18.69 0.29
N PHE A 598 -3.15 -19.76 0.55
CA PHE A 598 -3.39 -20.62 1.71
C PHE A 598 -2.88 -20.02 3.02
N GLY A 599 -1.74 -19.31 2.94
CA GLY A 599 -1.15 -18.67 4.11
C GLY A 599 -1.95 -17.49 4.66
N THR A 600 -2.80 -16.86 3.84
CA THR A 600 -3.56 -15.66 4.20
C THR A 600 -5.05 -15.91 4.47
N LEU A 601 -5.46 -17.19 4.60
CA LEU A 601 -6.85 -17.53 4.85
C LEU A 601 -7.38 -16.89 6.13
N THR A 602 -8.56 -16.31 6.02
CA THR A 602 -9.35 -15.84 7.17
C THR A 602 -10.08 -17.02 7.83
N PRO A 603 -10.65 -16.88 9.03
CA PRO A 603 -11.49 -17.93 9.62
C PRO A 603 -12.63 -18.39 8.69
N ALA A 604 -13.30 -17.46 8.01
CA ALA A 604 -14.32 -17.79 7.01
C ALA A 604 -13.72 -18.53 5.81
N GLY A 605 -12.52 -18.15 5.37
CA GLY A 605 -11.78 -18.85 4.32
C GLY A 605 -11.41 -20.26 4.71
N LEU A 606 -10.97 -20.51 5.96
CA LEU A 606 -10.69 -21.85 6.48
C LEU A 606 -11.96 -22.71 6.47
N THR A 607 -13.12 -22.14 6.81
CA THR A 607 -14.42 -22.85 6.73
C THR A 607 -14.77 -23.21 5.29
N GLN A 608 -14.67 -22.29 4.34
CA GLN A 608 -14.94 -22.59 2.93
C GLN A 608 -13.97 -23.64 2.36
N ALA A 609 -12.70 -23.60 2.76
CA ALA A 609 -11.68 -24.54 2.31
C ALA A 609 -11.85 -25.95 2.92
N SER A 610 -12.59 -26.10 4.03
CA SER A 610 -12.69 -27.36 4.78
C SER A 610 -13.43 -28.51 4.05
N GLY A 611 -14.31 -28.18 3.09
CA GLY A 611 -15.06 -29.19 2.35
C GLY A 611 -16.11 -29.94 3.17
N GLU A 612 -16.75 -29.31 4.15
CA GLU A 612 -17.76 -29.90 5.06
C GLU A 612 -18.92 -30.60 4.34
N LEU A 613 -19.22 -30.21 3.09
CA LEU A 613 -20.26 -30.82 2.27
C LEU A 613 -20.12 -32.34 2.17
N ALA A 614 -18.89 -32.85 2.20
CA ALA A 614 -18.63 -34.30 2.12
C ALA A 614 -19.31 -35.12 3.22
N THR A 615 -19.58 -34.52 4.39
CA THR A 615 -20.25 -35.19 5.52
C THR A 615 -21.76 -35.37 5.28
N GLY A 616 -22.35 -34.58 4.36
CA GLY A 616 -23.77 -34.63 4.05
C GLY A 616 -24.23 -35.93 3.38
N SER A 617 -23.33 -36.58 2.62
CA SER A 617 -23.61 -37.88 1.99
C SER A 617 -23.87 -39.01 3.04
N GLN A 618 -23.19 -38.94 4.19
CA GLN A 618 -23.39 -39.92 5.29
C GLN A 618 -24.78 -39.79 5.86
N GLN A 619 -25.20 -38.57 6.22
CA GLN A 619 -26.51 -38.36 6.86
C GLN A 619 -27.66 -38.75 5.93
N THR A 620 -27.60 -38.31 4.66
CA THR A 620 -28.72 -38.60 3.73
C THR A 620 -28.84 -40.09 3.42
N THR A 621 -27.74 -40.83 3.46
CA THR A 621 -27.76 -42.30 3.32
C THR A 621 -28.46 -42.96 4.52
N PHE A 622 -28.13 -42.57 5.74
CA PHE A 622 -28.76 -43.11 6.94
C PHE A 622 -30.27 -42.79 6.95
N ASP A 623 -30.68 -41.59 6.57
CA ASP A 623 -32.08 -41.21 6.47
C ASP A 623 -32.82 -42.06 5.43
N ALA A 624 -32.20 -42.34 4.29
CA ALA A 624 -32.78 -43.17 3.23
C ALA A 624 -32.95 -44.63 3.68
N MET A 625 -31.94 -45.21 4.33
CA MET A 625 -31.98 -46.57 4.82
C MET A 625 -32.94 -46.72 5.98
N ASN A 626 -33.03 -45.73 6.89
CA ASN A 626 -33.96 -45.73 8.01
C ASN A 626 -35.43 -45.74 7.54
N LEU A 627 -35.77 -44.89 6.56
CA LEU A 627 -37.13 -44.83 6.00
C LEU A 627 -37.50 -46.11 5.26
N PHE A 628 -36.55 -46.70 4.52
CA PHE A 628 -36.78 -47.96 3.82
C PHE A 628 -36.94 -49.16 4.81
N LEU A 629 -36.04 -49.29 5.81
CA LEU A 629 -36.19 -50.30 6.84
C LEU A 629 -37.51 -50.16 7.64
N GLY A 630 -37.88 -48.89 7.92
CA GLY A 630 -39.17 -48.54 8.53
C GLY A 630 -40.35 -48.97 7.67
N LEU A 631 -40.26 -48.90 6.33
CA LEU A 631 -41.27 -49.40 5.42
C LEU A 631 -41.35 -50.93 5.44
N LEU A 632 -40.20 -51.65 5.48
CA LEU A 632 -40.11 -53.10 5.50
C LEU A 632 -40.69 -53.72 6.81
N THR A 633 -40.44 -53.05 7.95
CA THR A 633 -40.82 -53.55 9.29
C THR A 633 -42.11 -52.91 9.81
N ASP A 634 -42.72 -51.99 9.04
CA ASP A 634 -43.86 -51.23 9.49
C ASP A 634 -45.08 -52.18 9.77
N PRO A 635 -45.46 -52.37 11.03
CA PRO A 635 -46.61 -53.19 11.38
C PRO A 635 -47.93 -52.51 11.04
N PHE A 636 -47.89 -51.22 10.61
CA PHE A 636 -49.07 -50.46 10.27
C PHE A 636 -49.48 -50.68 8.82
N ILE A 637 -48.61 -51.17 7.97
CA ILE A 637 -48.86 -51.39 6.53
C ILE A 637 -49.71 -52.65 6.30
N ASP A 638 -49.95 -53.45 7.29
CA ASP A 638 -50.93 -54.52 7.38
C ASP A 638 -50.97 -55.02 8.81
N ARG A 639 -51.99 -55.71 9.17
CA ARG A 639 -51.85 -56.82 10.09
C ARG A 639 -50.92 -57.87 9.53
N ARG A 640 -49.64 -57.56 9.23
CA ARG A 640 -48.62 -58.50 8.97
C ARG A 640 -48.45 -59.35 10.23
N GLY A 641 -49.24 -60.43 10.33
CA GLY A 641 -49.20 -61.21 11.49
C GLY A 641 -50.48 -61.19 12.39
N ALA A 642 -51.54 -60.48 12.03
CA ALA A 642 -52.80 -60.98 12.52
C ALA A 642 -53.08 -62.23 11.72
N GLY A 643 -52.53 -63.35 12.15
CA GLY A 643 -53.20 -64.65 11.96
C GLY A 643 -54.64 -64.44 12.12
N VAL A 644 -55.47 -65.25 11.43
CA VAL A 644 -56.86 -65.38 11.81
C VAL A 644 -56.85 -65.56 13.29
N ALA A 645 -56.86 -64.46 14.07
CA ALA A 645 -57.09 -64.57 15.50
C ALA A 645 -58.29 -65.40 15.58
N ASP A 646 -58.23 -66.44 16.37
CA ASP A 646 -59.31 -67.20 16.81
C ASP A 646 -60.64 -66.44 16.58
N ALA A 647 -61.56 -66.99 15.80
CA ALA A 647 -62.70 -66.21 15.18
C ALA A 647 -63.60 -65.49 16.23
N GLY A 648 -63.12 -65.37 17.45
CA GLY A 648 -63.77 -64.72 18.58
C GLY A 648 -63.04 -63.48 19.13
N ALA A 649 -61.74 -63.19 18.94
CA ALA A 649 -61.09 -62.22 19.82
C ALA A 649 -60.65 -60.84 19.17
N ALA A 650 -60.24 -60.74 17.94
CA ALA A 650 -59.64 -59.51 17.48
C ALA A 650 -60.56 -58.47 16.90
N PRO A 651 -61.62 -58.75 16.15
CA PRO A 651 -62.55 -57.75 15.73
C PRO A 651 -63.52 -57.33 16.84
N SER A 652 -63.70 -58.17 17.86
CA SER A 652 -64.62 -57.90 18.98
C SER A 652 -64.04 -56.87 19.97
N ALA A 653 -62.75 -56.60 19.97
CA ALA A 653 -62.16 -55.60 20.87
C ALA A 653 -62.64 -54.18 20.57
N TYR A 654 -63.10 -53.96 19.37
CA TYR A 654 -63.56 -52.61 18.93
C TYR A 654 -65.05 -52.57 18.55
N ALA A 655 -65.74 -53.72 18.54
CA ALA A 655 -67.19 -53.80 18.31
C ALA A 655 -67.96 -53.57 19.61
N SER A 656 -68.90 -52.62 19.60
CA SER A 656 -69.86 -52.49 20.72
C SER A 656 -70.43 -53.81 21.06
N THR A 657 -70.58 -54.11 22.37
CA THR A 657 -71.21 -55.28 22.95
C THR A 657 -72.62 -55.46 22.41
N ARG A 658 -72.80 -56.28 21.40
CA ARG A 658 -74.14 -56.86 21.06
C ARG A 658 -74.08 -58.32 21.36
N GLN A 659 -75.17 -58.77 22.07
CA GLN A 659 -75.41 -60.10 22.55
C GLN A 659 -75.04 -61.26 21.59
N PRO A 660 -74.57 -62.41 22.06
CA PRO A 660 -74.32 -63.57 21.24
C PRO A 660 -75.67 -64.06 20.63
N GLY A 661 -75.82 -63.90 19.36
CA GLY A 661 -77.03 -64.39 18.66
C GLY A 661 -77.20 -63.82 17.22
N SER A 662 -76.68 -62.75 16.83
CA SER A 662 -76.80 -62.32 15.45
C SER A 662 -75.52 -62.56 14.65
N ALA A 663 -75.57 -63.49 13.77
CA ALA A 663 -74.43 -63.94 12.92
C ALA A 663 -74.02 -62.98 11.80
N ARG A 664 -74.25 -61.67 11.89
CA ARG A 664 -73.89 -60.73 10.84
C ARG A 664 -73.52 -59.34 11.39
N GLY A 665 -72.46 -59.25 12.15
CA GLY A 665 -71.83 -57.96 12.42
C GLY A 665 -70.98 -57.50 11.21
N PRO A 666 -70.71 -56.22 11.09
CA PRO A 666 -69.95 -55.68 9.93
C PRO A 666 -68.59 -56.35 9.70
N TYR A 667 -68.06 -57.02 10.71
CA TYR A 667 -66.78 -57.75 10.61
C TYR A 667 -66.95 -59.17 10.14
N SER A 668 -68.14 -59.77 10.12
CA SER A 668 -68.36 -61.16 9.67
C SER A 668 -68.01 -61.38 8.19
N MET A 669 -68.04 -60.33 7.42
CA MET A 669 -67.66 -60.41 6.01
C MET A 669 -66.13 -60.64 5.82
N PHE A 670 -65.33 -60.37 6.84
CA PHE A 670 -63.88 -60.55 6.81
C PHE A 670 -63.43 -61.85 7.51
N THR A 671 -64.36 -62.59 8.12
CA THR A 671 -63.98 -63.80 8.94
C THR A 671 -64.02 -65.10 8.15
N LYS A 672 -64.35 -65.12 6.88
CA LYS A 672 -64.34 -66.33 6.01
C LYS A 672 -63.66 -66.05 4.67
N ALA A 673 -62.44 -65.51 4.69
CA ALA A 673 -61.63 -65.46 3.50
C ALA A 673 -60.76 -66.71 3.41
N PRO A 674 -60.56 -67.33 2.22
CA PRO A 674 -59.56 -68.32 1.99
C PRO A 674 -58.18 -67.75 2.47
N VAL A 675 -57.33 -68.67 2.97
CA VAL A 675 -55.97 -68.31 3.44
C VAL A 675 -55.23 -67.76 2.26
N THR A 676 -55.35 -66.41 2.03
CA THR A 676 -54.59 -65.68 1.00
C THR A 676 -53.16 -65.67 1.40
N ARG A 677 -52.29 -66.28 0.60
CA ARG A 677 -50.86 -66.46 0.93
C ARG A 677 -49.97 -65.31 0.37
N TRP A 678 -50.38 -64.73 -0.70
CA TRP A 678 -49.63 -63.69 -1.38
C TRP A 678 -50.23 -62.31 -1.18
N SER A 679 -49.34 -61.30 -1.10
CA SER A 679 -49.75 -59.93 -1.24
C SER A 679 -48.67 -59.14 -1.99
N VAL A 680 -49.09 -58.21 -2.76
CA VAL A 680 -48.22 -57.23 -3.40
C VAL A 680 -48.57 -55.83 -2.90
N TRP A 681 -47.57 -54.99 -2.83
CA TRP A 681 -47.76 -53.60 -2.40
C TRP A 681 -46.85 -52.64 -3.15
N ALA A 682 -47.27 -51.44 -3.28
CA ALA A 682 -46.50 -50.31 -3.76
C ALA A 682 -46.58 -49.15 -2.76
N ALA A 683 -45.44 -48.47 -2.59
CA ALA A 683 -45.38 -47.35 -1.65
C ALA A 683 -44.65 -46.18 -2.30
N GLY A 684 -45.09 -44.94 -2.04
CA GLY A 684 -44.31 -43.74 -2.18
C GLY A 684 -43.93 -43.22 -0.80
N PHE A 685 -42.68 -42.87 -0.60
CA PHE A 685 -42.22 -42.34 0.68
C PHE A 685 -41.14 -41.27 0.48
N GLY A 686 -41.07 -40.35 1.42
CA GLY A 686 -40.11 -39.32 1.43
C GLY A 686 -40.07 -38.54 2.75
N GLY A 687 -39.02 -37.78 2.94
CA GLY A 687 -38.81 -37.00 4.15
C GLY A 687 -37.86 -35.87 3.97
N SER A 688 -37.86 -35.00 4.94
CA SER A 688 -36.95 -33.87 5.05
C SER A 688 -36.44 -33.81 6.48
N GLN A 689 -35.12 -33.62 6.61
CA GLN A 689 -34.45 -33.50 7.90
C GLN A 689 -33.58 -32.24 7.89
N THR A 690 -33.57 -31.55 9.01
CA THR A 690 -32.66 -30.47 9.30
C THR A 690 -31.90 -30.82 10.59
N THR A 691 -30.58 -30.68 10.54
CA THR A 691 -29.69 -30.88 11.69
C THR A 691 -28.92 -29.62 11.95
N ASP A 692 -28.95 -29.10 13.16
CA ASP A 692 -28.26 -27.88 13.55
C ASP A 692 -26.74 -28.11 13.57
N GLY A 693 -25.97 -27.08 13.24
CA GLY A 693 -24.52 -27.08 13.33
C GLY A 693 -24.05 -26.89 14.77
N ASN A 694 -22.80 -27.26 15.02
CA ASN A 694 -22.12 -27.04 16.30
C ASN A 694 -21.04 -25.98 16.13
N PRO A 695 -21.22 -24.75 16.65
CA PRO A 695 -20.25 -23.66 16.49
C PRO A 695 -18.85 -23.96 17.05
N ALA A 696 -18.75 -24.78 18.11
CA ALA A 696 -17.47 -25.13 18.71
C ALA A 696 -16.66 -26.09 17.82
N LEU A 697 -17.35 -27.07 17.22
CA LEU A 697 -16.73 -27.96 16.21
C LEU A 697 -16.52 -27.23 14.87
N GLY A 698 -17.34 -26.22 14.59
CA GLY A 698 -17.34 -25.48 13.33
C GLY A 698 -18.17 -26.14 12.24
N SER A 699 -19.08 -27.04 12.60
CA SER A 699 -20.05 -27.58 11.68
C SER A 699 -21.22 -26.63 11.49
N ASN A 700 -21.74 -26.60 10.26
CA ASN A 700 -22.85 -25.74 9.85
C ASN A 700 -24.17 -26.54 9.79
N PRO A 701 -25.35 -25.88 9.88
CA PRO A 701 -26.61 -26.60 9.72
C PRO A 701 -26.66 -27.33 8.38
N ALA A 702 -27.14 -28.56 8.42
CA ALA A 702 -27.27 -29.44 7.27
C ALA A 702 -28.73 -29.81 7.02
N THR A 703 -29.11 -29.94 5.77
CA THR A 703 -30.44 -30.40 5.34
C THR A 703 -30.29 -31.66 4.49
N SER A 704 -31.24 -32.59 4.66
CA SER A 704 -31.34 -33.84 3.88
C SER A 704 -32.79 -34.01 3.44
N ASN A 705 -33.00 -34.33 2.16
CA ASN A 705 -34.34 -34.65 1.63
C ASN A 705 -34.25 -35.94 0.83
N LEU A 706 -35.32 -36.74 0.94
CA LEU A 706 -35.48 -38.02 0.25
C LEU A 706 -36.83 -38.07 -0.44
N TYR A 707 -36.89 -38.64 -1.62
CA TYR A 707 -38.10 -39.11 -2.29
C TYR A 707 -37.85 -40.45 -2.93
N SER A 708 -38.73 -41.40 -2.71
CA SER A 708 -38.54 -42.75 -3.22
C SER A 708 -39.86 -43.45 -3.43
N THR A 709 -39.86 -44.45 -4.31
CA THR A 709 -40.95 -45.36 -4.53
C THR A 709 -40.49 -46.78 -4.33
N ALA A 710 -41.31 -47.64 -3.74
CA ALA A 710 -41.01 -49.03 -3.50
C ALA A 710 -42.12 -49.95 -4.00
N VAL A 711 -41.72 -51.14 -4.41
CA VAL A 711 -42.65 -52.24 -4.70
C VAL A 711 -42.20 -53.49 -3.94
N GLY A 712 -43.13 -54.22 -3.39
CA GLY A 712 -42.77 -55.41 -2.63
C GLY A 712 -43.83 -56.47 -2.72
N ALA A 713 -43.42 -57.67 -2.34
CA ALA A 713 -44.31 -58.84 -2.24
C ALA A 713 -44.06 -59.59 -0.94
N ASP A 714 -45.15 -60.03 -0.33
CA ASP A 714 -45.12 -60.81 0.87
C ASP A 714 -45.70 -62.22 0.62
N TYR A 715 -45.12 -63.19 1.25
CA TYR A 715 -45.66 -64.54 1.30
C TYR A 715 -45.88 -64.98 2.74
N ARG A 716 -47.09 -65.49 3.01
CA ARG A 716 -47.48 -66.00 4.31
C ARG A 716 -47.21 -67.52 4.40
N PHE A 717 -46.16 -67.92 5.07
CA PHE A 717 -45.73 -69.34 5.25
C PHE A 717 -46.66 -70.10 6.22
N SER A 718 -47.11 -69.37 7.27
CA SER A 718 -48.05 -69.92 8.24
C SER A 718 -49.02 -68.77 8.68
N PRO A 719 -50.07 -69.05 9.44
CA PRO A 719 -50.93 -68.00 10.00
C PRO A 719 -50.14 -66.95 10.78
N ASP A 720 -48.99 -67.35 11.34
CA ASP A 720 -48.19 -66.51 12.24
C ASP A 720 -46.88 -66.06 11.65
N THR A 721 -46.49 -66.56 10.44
CA THR A 721 -45.21 -66.18 9.81
C THR A 721 -45.39 -65.66 8.44
N LEU A 722 -44.86 -64.45 8.23
CA LEU A 722 -44.83 -63.74 6.95
C LEU A 722 -43.36 -63.43 6.63
N ALA A 723 -42.96 -63.58 5.38
CA ALA A 723 -41.73 -63.05 4.85
C ALA A 723 -42.02 -62.32 3.53
N GLY A 724 -41.19 -61.33 3.21
CA GLY A 724 -41.32 -60.54 1.97
C GLY A 724 -39.99 -59.92 1.55
N PHE A 725 -40.05 -59.35 0.38
CA PHE A 725 -38.96 -58.57 -0.17
C PHE A 725 -39.52 -57.30 -0.82
N ALA A 726 -38.64 -56.29 -0.97
CA ALA A 726 -38.97 -55.06 -1.67
C ALA A 726 -37.76 -54.52 -2.41
N LEU A 727 -38.11 -53.81 -3.48
CA LEU A 727 -37.15 -52.97 -4.25
C LEU A 727 -37.65 -51.51 -4.22
N ALA A 728 -36.75 -50.60 -4.07
CA ALA A 728 -37.07 -49.17 -4.10
C ALA A 728 -36.09 -48.42 -4.98
N GLY A 729 -36.58 -47.34 -5.59
CA GLY A 729 -35.78 -46.42 -6.37
C GLY A 729 -36.25 -44.98 -6.13
N GLY A 730 -35.30 -44.07 -6.11
CA GLY A 730 -35.57 -42.67 -5.82
C GLY A 730 -34.32 -41.80 -5.88
N GLY A 731 -34.36 -40.70 -5.18
CA GLY A 731 -33.23 -39.81 -5.07
C GLY A 731 -33.22 -39.04 -3.77
N THR A 732 -32.03 -38.53 -3.47
CA THR A 732 -31.81 -37.68 -2.31
C THR A 732 -31.20 -36.36 -2.73
N SER A 733 -31.39 -35.36 -1.89
CA SER A 733 -30.66 -34.08 -1.97
C SER A 733 -30.26 -33.61 -0.59
N PHE A 734 -29.08 -33.04 -0.47
CA PHE A 734 -28.57 -32.53 0.79
C PHE A 734 -27.80 -31.22 0.55
N GLY A 735 -27.67 -30.42 1.60
CA GLY A 735 -26.96 -29.16 1.55
C GLY A 735 -26.43 -28.77 2.91
N VAL A 736 -25.34 -28.00 2.91
CA VAL A 736 -24.75 -27.36 4.07
C VAL A 736 -25.01 -25.87 3.97
N ALA A 737 -25.53 -25.28 5.03
CA ALA A 737 -25.89 -23.86 5.09
C ALA A 737 -24.70 -22.94 4.78
N ASN A 738 -24.94 -21.64 4.67
CA ASN A 738 -23.95 -20.61 4.39
C ASN A 738 -23.24 -20.74 3.04
N GLY A 739 -23.88 -21.39 2.05
CA GLY A 739 -23.31 -21.54 0.70
C GLY A 739 -22.12 -22.50 0.60
N LEU A 740 -21.95 -23.39 1.58
CA LEU A 740 -20.83 -24.35 1.61
C LEU A 740 -21.01 -25.52 0.62
N GLY A 741 -22.17 -25.61 -0.04
CA GLY A 741 -22.40 -26.52 -1.13
C GLY A 741 -23.66 -27.34 -0.98
N SER A 742 -23.97 -28.11 -2.03
CA SER A 742 -25.10 -29.04 -2.09
C SER A 742 -24.73 -30.31 -2.85
N GLY A 743 -25.47 -31.39 -2.56
CA GLY A 743 -25.31 -32.64 -3.26
C GLY A 743 -26.66 -33.30 -3.53
N ARG A 744 -26.63 -34.27 -4.41
CA ARG A 744 -27.77 -35.13 -4.72
C ARG A 744 -27.28 -36.55 -4.95
N SER A 745 -28.18 -37.53 -4.80
CA SER A 745 -27.90 -38.87 -5.26
C SER A 745 -29.09 -39.53 -5.96
N ASP A 746 -28.80 -40.42 -6.88
CA ASP A 746 -29.72 -41.43 -7.39
C ASP A 746 -29.59 -42.65 -6.49
N LEU A 747 -30.74 -43.20 -6.08
CA LEU A 747 -30.83 -44.24 -5.03
C LEU A 747 -31.53 -45.51 -5.54
N PHE A 748 -30.94 -46.65 -5.31
CA PHE A 748 -31.56 -47.96 -5.43
C PHE A 748 -31.44 -48.68 -4.11
N GLN A 749 -32.54 -49.32 -3.67
CA GLN A 749 -32.56 -50.13 -2.45
C GLN A 749 -33.25 -51.49 -2.70
N ALA A 750 -32.73 -52.52 -2.07
CA ALA A 750 -33.31 -53.84 -2.05
C ALA A 750 -33.34 -54.38 -0.62
N GLY A 751 -34.42 -55.01 -0.21
CA GLY A 751 -34.52 -55.51 1.14
C GLY A 751 -35.42 -56.74 1.29
N ALA A 752 -35.15 -57.49 2.32
CA ALA A 752 -35.97 -58.66 2.70
C ALA A 752 -36.35 -58.54 4.18
N TYR A 753 -37.48 -59.06 4.53
CA TYR A 753 -37.98 -59.02 5.89
C TYR A 753 -38.76 -60.27 6.25
N VAL A 754 -38.78 -60.53 7.54
CA VAL A 754 -39.56 -61.64 8.14
C VAL A 754 -40.25 -61.14 9.40
N ARG A 755 -41.48 -61.56 9.62
CA ARG A 755 -42.22 -61.36 10.87
C ARG A 755 -42.86 -62.62 11.32
N HIS A 756 -42.75 -62.91 12.60
CA HIS A 756 -43.38 -64.03 13.28
C HIS A 756 -44.18 -63.48 14.47
N ALA A 757 -45.41 -63.94 14.62
CA ALA A 757 -46.28 -63.61 15.73
C ALA A 757 -46.61 -64.90 16.60
N ALA A 758 -46.42 -64.77 17.90
CA ALA A 758 -46.72 -65.83 18.86
C ALA A 758 -47.78 -65.27 19.81
N GLY A 759 -49.05 -65.47 19.42
CA GLY A 759 -50.15 -64.88 20.12
C GLY A 759 -50.10 -63.30 20.12
N PRO A 760 -50.03 -62.61 21.27
CA PRO A 760 -49.94 -61.21 21.35
C PRO A 760 -48.51 -60.63 21.09
N ALA A 761 -47.48 -61.49 21.16
CA ALA A 761 -46.10 -61.15 20.96
C ALA A 761 -45.75 -61.29 19.49
N TYR A 762 -44.81 -60.46 19.02
CA TYR A 762 -44.18 -60.57 17.69
C TYR A 762 -42.70 -60.28 17.71
N ILE A 763 -42.01 -60.83 16.74
CA ILE A 763 -40.64 -60.47 16.34
C ILE A 763 -40.63 -60.16 14.83
N SER A 764 -39.92 -59.13 14.43
CA SER A 764 -39.71 -58.74 13.04
C SER A 764 -38.25 -58.45 12.79
N ALA A 765 -37.74 -58.94 11.69
CA ALA A 765 -36.37 -58.63 11.25
C ALA A 765 -36.38 -58.24 9.79
N ALA A 766 -35.50 -57.30 9.42
CA ALA A 766 -35.28 -56.83 8.05
C ALA A 766 -33.80 -56.64 7.80
N LEU A 767 -33.38 -56.96 6.57
CA LEU A 767 -32.07 -56.62 6.00
C LEU A 767 -32.30 -55.83 4.74
N ALA A 768 -31.48 -54.81 4.52
CA ALA A 768 -31.54 -53.97 3.34
C ALA A 768 -30.15 -53.66 2.82
N TYR A 769 -30.07 -53.53 1.50
CA TYR A 769 -28.92 -53.02 0.74
C TYR A 769 -29.36 -51.75 0.02
N GLY A 770 -28.49 -50.73 -0.02
CA GLY A 770 -28.66 -49.53 -0.78
C GLY A 770 -27.45 -49.24 -1.62
N TRP A 771 -27.64 -48.84 -2.85
CA TRP A 771 -26.63 -48.30 -3.72
C TRP A 771 -27.04 -46.87 -4.10
N GLN A 772 -26.04 -45.97 -4.10
CA GLN A 772 -26.26 -44.57 -4.41
C GLN A 772 -25.15 -44.02 -5.32
N HIS A 773 -25.55 -43.28 -6.36
CA HIS A 773 -24.66 -42.48 -7.17
C HIS A 773 -24.75 -41.00 -6.72
N PHE A 774 -23.69 -40.50 -6.11
CA PHE A 774 -23.64 -39.15 -5.58
C PHE A 774 -23.04 -38.15 -6.58
N THR A 775 -23.58 -36.94 -6.60
CA THR A 775 -22.97 -35.76 -7.21
C THR A 775 -22.98 -34.62 -6.19
N THR A 776 -21.81 -34.05 -5.90
CA THR A 776 -21.66 -32.92 -4.97
C THR A 776 -21.17 -31.70 -5.72
N ASN A 777 -21.64 -30.49 -5.34
CA ASN A 777 -21.23 -29.23 -5.94
C ASN A 777 -20.84 -28.25 -4.82
N ARG A 778 -19.60 -27.76 -4.87
CA ARG A 778 -19.05 -26.83 -3.89
C ARG A 778 -18.49 -25.60 -4.61
N THR A 779 -18.78 -24.40 -4.11
CA THR A 779 -18.22 -23.15 -4.61
C THR A 779 -17.31 -22.56 -3.55
N VAL A 780 -16.08 -22.20 -3.93
CA VAL A 780 -15.10 -21.55 -3.07
C VAL A 780 -14.76 -20.19 -3.68
N SER A 781 -14.96 -19.11 -2.90
CA SER A 781 -14.83 -17.72 -3.38
C SER A 781 -13.66 -16.95 -2.74
N ILE A 782 -12.64 -17.66 -2.24
CA ILE A 782 -11.54 -17.08 -1.47
C ILE A 782 -10.53 -16.36 -2.38
N ALA A 783 -10.19 -16.96 -3.53
CA ALA A 783 -9.19 -16.44 -4.46
C ALA A 783 -9.70 -16.53 -5.90
N GLY A 784 -10.75 -15.82 -6.19
CA GLY A 784 -11.58 -16.03 -7.36
C GLY A 784 -12.73 -16.99 -7.04
N ILE A 785 -13.40 -17.52 -8.05
CA ILE A 785 -14.50 -18.47 -7.90
C ILE A 785 -14.05 -19.81 -8.45
N ASP A 786 -13.83 -20.79 -7.56
CA ASP A 786 -13.65 -22.19 -7.90
C ASP A 786 -15.02 -22.89 -7.80
N GLN A 787 -15.49 -23.50 -8.87
CA GLN A 787 -16.62 -24.43 -8.87
C GLN A 787 -16.10 -25.86 -8.94
N LEU A 788 -16.36 -26.62 -7.90
CA LEU A 788 -15.81 -27.94 -7.66
C LEU A 788 -16.96 -28.96 -7.62
N GLN A 789 -16.78 -30.09 -8.27
CA GLN A 789 -17.76 -31.17 -8.33
C GLN A 789 -17.09 -32.50 -8.07
N ALA A 790 -17.74 -33.37 -7.31
CA ALA A 790 -17.34 -34.77 -7.21
C ALA A 790 -18.51 -35.69 -7.56
N GLY A 791 -18.19 -36.80 -8.24
CA GLY A 791 -19.11 -37.89 -8.50
C GLY A 791 -18.53 -39.22 -8.01
N PHE A 792 -19.31 -39.99 -7.26
CA PHE A 792 -18.89 -41.28 -6.72
C PHE A 792 -20.06 -42.20 -6.43
N ASP A 793 -19.80 -43.50 -6.42
CA ASP A 793 -20.77 -44.55 -6.05
C ASP A 793 -20.48 -45.08 -4.66
N ALA A 794 -21.51 -45.29 -3.87
CA ALA A 794 -21.37 -45.78 -2.51
C ALA A 794 -22.44 -46.82 -2.16
N ASN A 795 -22.14 -47.69 -1.23
CA ASN A 795 -23.00 -48.78 -0.77
C ASN A 795 -23.41 -48.64 0.69
N ALA A 796 -24.58 -49.13 1.03
CA ALA A 796 -25.02 -49.19 2.41
C ALA A 796 -25.67 -50.54 2.72
N PHE A 797 -25.40 -51.07 3.87
CA PHE A 797 -26.00 -52.30 4.43
C PHE A 797 -26.71 -51.97 5.74
N SER A 798 -27.96 -52.39 5.87
CA SER A 798 -28.73 -52.10 7.08
C SER A 798 -29.44 -53.34 7.58
N GLY A 799 -29.59 -53.40 8.88
CA GLY A 799 -30.39 -54.45 9.55
C GLY A 799 -31.21 -53.88 10.69
N ARG A 800 -32.40 -54.36 10.86
CA ARG A 800 -33.30 -53.99 11.97
C ARG A 800 -33.97 -55.27 12.55
N VAL A 801 -33.99 -55.35 13.86
CA VAL A 801 -34.75 -56.32 14.62
C VAL A 801 -35.67 -55.55 15.56
N GLU A 802 -36.93 -56.00 15.62
CA GLU A 802 -37.96 -55.39 16.46
C GLU A 802 -38.81 -56.47 17.12
N SER A 803 -39.13 -56.28 18.40
CA SER A 803 -40.01 -57.15 19.14
C SER A 803 -41.02 -56.37 19.95
N GLY A 804 -42.24 -56.87 20.08
CA GLY A 804 -43.28 -56.19 20.85
C GLY A 804 -44.36 -57.12 21.31
N TYR A 805 -45.18 -56.64 22.23
CA TYR A 805 -46.27 -57.39 22.83
C TYR A 805 -47.57 -56.54 22.81
N ARG A 806 -48.65 -57.01 22.17
CA ARG A 806 -49.91 -56.30 21.99
C ARG A 806 -50.93 -56.59 23.06
N TYR A 807 -51.25 -55.62 23.85
CA TYR A 807 -52.37 -55.64 24.80
C TYR A 807 -53.62 -55.04 24.11
N VAL A 808 -54.71 -55.76 24.18
CA VAL A 808 -55.98 -55.36 23.60
C VAL A 808 -56.98 -54.97 24.73
N SER A 809 -57.45 -53.76 24.69
CA SER A 809 -58.52 -53.27 25.57
C SER A 809 -59.80 -53.06 24.76
N ARG A 810 -60.91 -52.76 25.44
CA ARG A 810 -62.16 -52.40 24.82
C ARG A 810 -62.16 -51.20 23.88
N TRP A 811 -61.16 -50.35 24.10
CA TRP A 811 -61.11 -49.02 23.44
C TRP A 811 -60.00 -48.89 22.45
N ILE A 812 -58.81 -49.51 22.67
CA ILE A 812 -57.59 -49.33 21.95
C ILE A 812 -56.66 -50.51 22.14
N GLY A 813 -55.91 -50.90 21.08
CA GLY A 813 -54.79 -51.82 21.22
C GLY A 813 -53.55 -50.97 21.59
N ILE A 814 -52.76 -51.48 22.55
CA ILE A 814 -51.49 -50.84 22.98
C ILE A 814 -50.39 -51.87 22.80
N THR A 815 -49.33 -51.47 22.14
CA THR A 815 -48.15 -52.35 21.83
C THR A 815 -46.87 -51.69 22.27
N PRO A 816 -46.38 -51.95 23.48
CA PRO A 816 -44.97 -51.66 23.80
C PRO A 816 -44.08 -52.52 22.90
N TYR A 817 -42.97 -51.90 22.43
CA TYR A 817 -41.99 -52.55 21.59
C TYR A 817 -40.58 -52.04 21.87
N ALA A 818 -39.58 -52.84 21.50
CA ALA A 818 -38.17 -52.47 21.46
C ALA A 818 -37.62 -52.86 20.09
N ALA A 819 -36.70 -52.05 19.56
CA ALA A 819 -36.01 -52.34 18.33
C ALA A 819 -34.53 -51.96 18.41
N ALA A 820 -33.71 -52.67 17.67
CA ALA A 820 -32.32 -52.35 17.41
C ALA A 820 -32.08 -52.35 15.90
N GLN A 821 -31.28 -51.41 15.46
CA GLN A 821 -30.99 -51.20 14.07
C GLN A 821 -29.53 -50.79 13.89
N PHE A 822 -28.94 -51.18 12.78
CA PHE A 822 -27.66 -50.66 12.33
C PHE A 822 -27.71 -50.31 10.82
N THR A 823 -26.89 -49.36 10.42
CA THR A 823 -26.61 -49.05 9.01
C THR A 823 -25.13 -48.84 8.87
N THR A 824 -24.46 -49.63 8.04
CA THR A 824 -23.05 -49.41 7.65
C THR A 824 -23.03 -48.81 6.25
N PHE A 825 -22.37 -47.70 6.11
CA PHE A 825 -22.18 -46.93 4.86
C PHE A 825 -20.71 -47.07 4.44
N ASP A 826 -20.47 -47.72 3.32
CA ASP A 826 -19.17 -47.87 2.69
C ASP A 826 -18.98 -46.71 1.71
N LEU A 827 -18.21 -45.73 2.13
CA LEU A 827 -17.91 -44.52 1.37
C LEU A 827 -16.53 -44.64 0.75
N PRO A 828 -16.40 -44.70 -0.60
CA PRO A 828 -15.12 -44.82 -1.26
C PRO A 828 -14.30 -43.53 -1.13
N GLY A 829 -13.00 -43.61 -1.39
CA GLY A 829 -12.20 -42.41 -1.61
C GLY A 829 -12.55 -41.75 -2.96
N TYR A 830 -12.69 -40.44 -2.99
CA TYR A 830 -13.03 -39.70 -4.16
C TYR A 830 -12.35 -38.32 -4.21
N ALA A 831 -12.35 -37.70 -5.37
CA ALA A 831 -11.71 -36.40 -5.61
C ALA A 831 -12.68 -35.41 -6.24
N GLU A 832 -12.53 -34.15 -5.90
CA GLU A 832 -13.21 -33.05 -6.59
C GLU A 832 -12.54 -32.79 -7.94
N SER A 833 -13.34 -32.57 -8.97
CA SER A 833 -12.96 -32.06 -10.28
C SER A 833 -13.31 -30.56 -10.37
N VAL A 834 -12.54 -29.83 -11.16
CA VAL A 834 -12.74 -28.40 -11.37
C VAL A 834 -13.69 -28.20 -12.56
N LEU A 835 -14.85 -27.62 -12.33
CA LEU A 835 -15.78 -27.22 -13.39
C LEU A 835 -15.41 -25.82 -13.94
N SER A 836 -15.02 -24.90 -13.04
CA SER A 836 -14.51 -23.59 -13.41
C SER A 836 -13.60 -23.05 -12.29
N GLY A 837 -12.69 -22.13 -12.64
CA GLY A 837 -11.70 -21.56 -11.74
C GLY A 837 -10.35 -22.25 -11.80
N ALA A 838 -9.48 -21.96 -10.86
CA ALA A 838 -8.11 -22.50 -10.78
C ALA A 838 -8.03 -23.86 -10.08
N GLY A 839 -9.09 -24.25 -9.36
CA GLY A 839 -9.12 -25.48 -8.57
C GLY A 839 -8.16 -25.48 -7.38
N THR A 840 -7.77 -24.32 -6.93
CA THR A 840 -6.77 -24.15 -5.86
C THR A 840 -7.16 -24.91 -4.58
N PHE A 841 -8.45 -24.89 -4.24
CA PHE A 841 -9.01 -25.51 -3.03
C PHE A 841 -9.69 -26.84 -3.29
N ALA A 842 -9.43 -27.51 -4.40
CA ALA A 842 -9.95 -28.84 -4.68
C ALA A 842 -9.39 -29.86 -3.69
N LEU A 843 -10.25 -30.79 -3.25
CA LEU A 843 -9.97 -31.77 -2.21
C LEU A 843 -10.00 -33.19 -2.75
N ASN A 844 -9.15 -34.04 -2.17
CA ASN A 844 -9.26 -35.49 -2.19
C ASN A 844 -9.85 -35.93 -0.85
N TYR A 845 -10.87 -36.78 -0.87
CA TYR A 845 -11.49 -37.36 0.33
C TYR A 845 -11.09 -38.81 0.47
N ASN A 846 -10.76 -39.21 1.70
CA ASN A 846 -10.35 -40.55 1.98
C ASN A 846 -11.57 -41.52 2.08
N ALA A 847 -11.39 -42.77 1.70
CA ALA A 847 -12.37 -43.80 1.94
C ALA A 847 -12.66 -43.96 3.46
N LYS A 848 -13.91 -44.23 3.78
CA LYS A 848 -14.35 -44.35 5.19
C LYS A 848 -15.59 -45.23 5.31
N ASP A 849 -15.55 -46.28 6.13
CA ASP A 849 -16.72 -46.99 6.59
C ASP A 849 -17.33 -46.28 7.80
N VAL A 850 -18.63 -46.02 7.74
CA VAL A 850 -19.37 -45.37 8.84
C VAL A 850 -20.54 -46.24 9.23
N THR A 851 -20.59 -46.69 10.49
CA THR A 851 -21.72 -47.43 11.02
C THR A 851 -22.54 -46.54 11.96
N ASP A 852 -23.83 -46.49 11.76
CA ASP A 852 -24.81 -45.84 12.62
C ASP A 852 -25.64 -46.91 13.29
N SER A 853 -25.62 -46.95 14.62
CA SER A 853 -26.31 -47.91 15.44
C SER A 853 -27.38 -47.26 16.30
N ARG A 854 -28.61 -47.81 16.29
CA ARG A 854 -29.76 -47.17 16.95
C ARG A 854 -30.59 -48.16 17.71
N SER A 855 -31.03 -47.79 18.91
CA SER A 855 -32.03 -48.51 19.69
C SER A 855 -33.31 -47.67 19.81
N GLU A 856 -34.45 -48.35 19.86
CA GLU A 856 -35.75 -47.71 20.05
C GLU A 856 -36.53 -48.40 21.13
N LEU A 857 -37.20 -47.65 22.02
CA LEU A 857 -38.20 -48.10 22.98
C LEU A 857 -39.44 -47.28 22.80
N GLY A 858 -40.58 -47.89 22.56
CA GLY A 858 -41.77 -47.15 22.29
C GLY A 858 -43.10 -47.89 22.55
N ILE A 859 -44.13 -47.14 22.35
CA ILE A 859 -45.53 -47.63 22.46
C ILE A 859 -46.22 -47.26 21.13
N ARG A 860 -46.86 -48.28 20.55
CA ARG A 860 -47.81 -48.08 19.44
C ARG A 860 -49.22 -48.23 19.94
N THR A 861 -50.14 -47.48 19.33
CA THR A 861 -51.58 -47.63 19.60
C THR A 861 -52.28 -47.84 18.27
N ASP A 862 -53.35 -48.61 18.31
CA ASP A 862 -54.22 -48.85 17.16
C ASP A 862 -55.71 -48.93 17.55
N ARG A 863 -56.60 -48.40 16.67
CA ARG A 863 -58.06 -48.48 16.80
C ARG A 863 -58.69 -48.65 15.44
N SER A 864 -59.60 -49.55 15.29
CA SER A 864 -60.34 -49.82 14.05
C SER A 864 -61.83 -49.53 14.16
N TRP A 865 -62.41 -49.08 13.12
CA TRP A 865 -63.86 -48.84 12.97
C TRP A 865 -64.34 -49.56 11.72
N ALA A 866 -65.49 -50.25 11.83
CA ALA A 866 -66.12 -50.81 10.66
C ALA A 866 -66.96 -49.75 9.90
N MET A 867 -66.75 -49.73 8.60
CA MET A 867 -67.52 -48.96 7.60
C MET A 867 -68.30 -49.92 6.73
N GLN A 868 -69.27 -49.46 5.90
CA GLN A 868 -70.14 -50.35 5.10
C GLN A 868 -69.42 -51.39 4.26
N ASN A 869 -68.30 -51.02 3.58
CA ASN A 869 -67.53 -51.93 2.74
C ASN A 869 -66.03 -51.89 3.06
N ALA A 870 -65.62 -51.29 4.18
CA ALA A 870 -64.24 -51.11 4.54
C ALA A 870 -64.04 -51.10 6.07
N ILE A 871 -62.79 -51.22 6.49
CA ILE A 871 -62.31 -50.97 7.85
C ILE A 871 -61.36 -49.81 7.83
N LEU A 872 -61.64 -48.78 8.60
CA LEU A 872 -60.72 -47.71 8.89
C LEU A 872 -59.91 -48.04 10.14
N THR A 873 -58.62 -48.00 10.08
CA THR A 873 -57.73 -48.17 11.23
C THR A 873 -56.84 -46.94 11.41
N LEU A 874 -56.94 -46.30 12.55
CA LEU A 874 -55.96 -45.23 12.93
C LEU A 874 -54.96 -45.85 13.89
N ARG A 875 -53.70 -45.43 13.67
CA ARG A 875 -52.57 -45.89 14.46
C ARG A 875 -51.67 -44.68 14.83
N SER A 876 -51.06 -44.81 16.00
CA SER A 876 -50.01 -43.85 16.40
C SER A 876 -48.82 -44.55 17.06
N ARG A 877 -47.69 -43.90 17.09
CA ARG A 877 -46.48 -44.32 17.76
C ARG A 877 -45.89 -43.14 18.51
N VAL A 878 -45.43 -43.41 19.72
CA VAL A 878 -44.49 -42.54 20.45
C VAL A 878 -43.35 -43.41 20.93
N ALA A 879 -42.14 -43.05 20.65
CA ALA A 879 -40.94 -43.79 21.03
C ALA A 879 -39.80 -42.87 21.39
N TRP A 880 -38.89 -43.37 22.19
CA TRP A 880 -37.55 -42.83 22.40
C TRP A 880 -36.57 -43.64 21.55
N ALA A 881 -35.68 -42.94 20.85
CA ALA A 881 -34.61 -43.55 20.11
C ALA A 881 -33.28 -43.03 20.60
N HIS A 882 -32.28 -43.92 20.70
CA HIS A 882 -30.92 -43.60 21.07
C HIS A 882 -29.97 -44.00 19.96
N ASP A 883 -29.24 -43.00 19.41
CA ASP A 883 -28.20 -43.18 18.40
C ASP A 883 -26.83 -43.21 19.06
N PHE A 884 -26.08 -44.33 18.87
CA PHE A 884 -24.78 -44.53 19.52
C PHE A 884 -23.64 -43.81 18.84
N ASP A 885 -23.71 -43.60 17.51
CA ASP A 885 -22.68 -43.04 16.66
C ASP A 885 -23.22 -41.88 15.83
N PRO A 886 -23.60 -40.72 16.47
CA PRO A 886 -24.22 -39.60 15.76
C PRO A 886 -23.23 -38.74 15.00
N ASP A 887 -21.92 -38.88 15.24
CA ASP A 887 -20.89 -38.01 14.71
C ASP A 887 -20.66 -38.25 13.22
N ARG A 888 -20.55 -37.18 12.47
CA ARG A 888 -20.29 -37.19 11.03
C ARG A 888 -18.97 -36.42 10.77
N SER A 889 -18.00 -37.12 10.19
CA SER A 889 -16.70 -36.50 9.86
C SER A 889 -16.11 -37.10 8.59
N MET A 890 -15.21 -36.34 7.94
CA MET A 890 -14.52 -36.75 6.74
C MET A 890 -13.06 -36.30 6.75
N ALA A 891 -12.14 -37.16 6.32
CA ALA A 891 -10.75 -36.78 6.11
C ALA A 891 -10.56 -36.29 4.69
N ALA A 892 -9.90 -35.13 4.55
CA ALA A 892 -9.65 -34.47 3.27
C ALA A 892 -8.18 -34.04 3.15
N THR A 893 -7.70 -33.94 1.93
CA THR A 893 -6.35 -33.46 1.58
C THR A 893 -6.47 -32.49 0.43
N PHE A 894 -5.81 -31.34 0.49
CA PHE A 894 -5.76 -30.43 -0.66
C PHE A 894 -5.01 -31.08 -1.82
N GLN A 895 -5.60 -31.07 -3.01
CA GLN A 895 -4.97 -31.64 -4.22
C GLN A 895 -3.69 -30.88 -4.60
N THR A 896 -3.71 -29.56 -4.41
CA THR A 896 -2.58 -28.68 -4.71
C THR A 896 -1.47 -28.69 -3.64
N LEU A 897 -1.75 -29.24 -2.46
CA LEU A 897 -0.83 -29.37 -1.33
C LEU A 897 -0.80 -30.82 -0.81
N PRO A 898 -0.18 -31.75 -1.54
CA PRO A 898 -0.09 -33.15 -1.11
C PRO A 898 0.60 -33.27 0.26
N GLY A 899 -0.11 -33.85 1.23
CA GLY A 899 0.33 -33.92 2.62
C GLY A 899 -0.34 -32.94 3.58
N ALA A 900 -1.06 -31.91 3.08
CA ALA A 900 -1.90 -31.06 3.92
C ALA A 900 -3.27 -31.72 4.15
N SER A 901 -3.29 -32.75 5.00
CA SER A 901 -4.49 -33.53 5.33
C SER A 901 -5.10 -33.10 6.64
N PHE A 902 -6.43 -33.09 6.72
CA PHE A 902 -7.20 -32.70 7.89
C PHE A 902 -8.52 -33.44 7.97
N VAL A 903 -9.18 -33.36 9.13
CA VAL A 903 -10.52 -33.90 9.34
C VAL A 903 -11.50 -32.75 9.47
N VAL A 904 -12.60 -32.82 8.74
CA VAL A 904 -13.75 -31.92 8.85
C VAL A 904 -14.92 -32.62 9.52
N ASN A 905 -15.55 -31.98 10.50
CA ASN A 905 -16.73 -32.45 11.20
C ASN A 905 -17.97 -31.79 10.59
N GLY A 906 -19.00 -32.58 10.35
CA GLY A 906 -20.32 -32.14 9.92
C GLY A 906 -21.30 -31.95 11.07
N ALA A 907 -22.51 -31.55 10.73
CA ALA A 907 -23.62 -31.50 11.68
C ALA A 907 -23.93 -32.92 12.20
N ALA A 908 -23.85 -33.12 13.50
CA ALA A 908 -24.14 -34.37 14.17
C ALA A 908 -25.58 -34.40 14.67
N GLN A 909 -26.24 -35.56 14.57
CA GLN A 909 -27.54 -35.76 15.19
C GLN A 909 -27.42 -35.77 16.73
N ALA A 910 -28.56 -35.51 17.42
CA ALA A 910 -28.60 -35.75 18.85
C ALA A 910 -28.60 -37.24 19.12
N ARG A 911 -27.95 -37.65 20.20
CA ARG A 911 -27.98 -39.07 20.64
C ARG A 911 -29.41 -39.57 20.95
N ASP A 912 -30.21 -38.69 21.52
CA ASP A 912 -31.56 -39.02 21.93
C ASP A 912 -32.59 -38.24 21.11
N SER A 913 -33.62 -38.93 20.61
CA SER A 913 -34.70 -38.36 19.85
C SER A 913 -36.06 -38.91 20.22
N ALA A 914 -37.10 -38.08 20.13
CA ALA A 914 -38.49 -38.48 20.29
C ALA A 914 -39.09 -38.79 18.91
N LEU A 915 -39.60 -39.99 18.74
CA LEU A 915 -40.24 -40.41 17.50
C LEU A 915 -41.75 -40.34 17.66
N THR A 916 -42.42 -39.77 16.65
CA THR A 916 -43.89 -39.73 16.59
C THR A 916 -44.37 -40.28 15.25
N THR A 917 -45.46 -41.00 15.22
CA THR A 917 -46.07 -41.46 13.98
C THR A 917 -47.58 -41.37 14.11
N ALA A 918 -48.22 -40.95 13.05
CA ALA A 918 -49.66 -41.01 12.87
C ALA A 918 -49.98 -41.68 11.52
N SER A 919 -50.87 -42.66 11.52
CA SER A 919 -51.23 -43.41 10.32
C SER A 919 -52.74 -43.68 10.25
N ALA A 920 -53.25 -43.59 9.03
CA ALA A 920 -54.63 -43.99 8.70
C ALA A 920 -54.58 -45.03 7.57
N GLU A 921 -55.26 -46.18 7.81
CA GLU A 921 -55.39 -47.25 6.83
C GLU A 921 -56.84 -47.52 6.54
N ILE A 922 -57.22 -47.67 5.28
CA ILE A 922 -58.51 -48.16 4.83
C ILE A 922 -58.34 -49.51 4.16
N LYS A 923 -59.05 -50.55 4.64
CA LYS A 923 -59.01 -51.88 4.03
C LYS A 923 -60.39 -52.22 3.52
N TRP A 924 -60.51 -52.49 2.24
CA TRP A 924 -61.73 -52.84 1.53
C TRP A 924 -61.93 -54.38 1.47
N ILE A 925 -63.16 -54.79 1.31
CA ILE A 925 -63.61 -56.25 1.32
C ILE A 925 -62.93 -56.99 0.13
N LYS A 926 -62.66 -56.34 -0.98
CA LYS A 926 -62.12 -56.97 -2.19
C LYS A 926 -60.57 -57.15 -2.18
N GLY A 927 -59.94 -57.09 -1.00
CA GLY A 927 -58.50 -57.36 -0.82
C GLY A 927 -57.60 -56.15 -0.99
N TRP A 928 -58.08 -54.97 -1.38
CA TRP A 928 -57.34 -53.77 -1.45
C TRP A 928 -57.19 -53.07 -0.10
N SER A 929 -56.04 -52.46 0.15
CA SER A 929 -55.86 -51.49 1.24
C SER A 929 -55.01 -50.29 0.80
N ALA A 930 -55.27 -49.14 1.39
CA ALA A 930 -54.44 -47.97 1.27
C ALA A 930 -54.17 -47.38 2.63
N ALA A 931 -52.91 -46.97 2.85
CA ALA A 931 -52.50 -46.35 4.10
C ALA A 931 -51.72 -45.07 3.80
N ALA A 932 -51.91 -44.05 4.62
CA ALA A 932 -51.11 -42.85 4.68
C ALA A 932 -50.52 -42.74 6.09
N THR A 933 -49.20 -42.47 6.16
CA THR A 933 -48.48 -42.37 7.41
C THR A 933 -47.62 -41.11 7.41
N PHE A 934 -47.70 -40.36 8.48
CA PHE A 934 -46.81 -39.27 8.83
C PHE A 934 -45.88 -39.71 9.98
N GLU A 935 -44.59 -39.40 9.83
CA GLU A 935 -43.57 -39.69 10.86
C GLU A 935 -42.79 -38.41 11.18
N GLY A 936 -42.44 -38.22 12.44
CA GLY A 936 -41.56 -37.18 12.92
C GLY A 936 -40.54 -37.72 13.89
N ALA A 937 -39.32 -37.17 13.79
CA ALA A 937 -38.26 -37.40 14.77
C ALA A 937 -37.75 -36.07 15.25
N PHE A 938 -37.74 -35.82 16.54
CA PHE A 938 -37.44 -34.53 17.15
C PHE A 938 -36.42 -34.65 18.26
N SER A 939 -35.40 -33.76 18.21
CA SER A 939 -34.40 -33.68 19.26
C SER A 939 -34.00 -32.21 19.44
N ASN A 940 -33.01 -31.94 20.30
CA ASN A 940 -32.45 -30.60 20.47
C ASN A 940 -31.55 -30.16 19.32
N ALA A 941 -31.14 -31.06 18.41
CA ALA A 941 -30.26 -30.75 17.28
C ALA A 941 -30.86 -31.11 15.92
N THR A 942 -31.93 -31.98 15.89
CA THR A 942 -32.45 -32.52 14.64
C THR A 942 -33.96 -32.47 14.61
N ASN A 943 -34.52 -32.03 13.51
CA ASN A 943 -35.95 -32.12 13.20
C ASN A 943 -36.13 -32.84 11.88
N SER A 944 -36.88 -33.96 11.91
CA SER A 944 -37.16 -34.75 10.71
C SER A 944 -38.66 -34.96 10.55
N TYR A 945 -39.11 -34.87 9.33
CA TYR A 945 -40.49 -35.10 8.92
C TYR A 945 -40.53 -36.07 7.73
N ALA A 946 -41.34 -37.10 7.78
CA ALA A 946 -41.51 -38.04 6.69
C ALA A 946 -42.98 -38.42 6.46
N GLY A 947 -43.29 -38.71 5.21
CA GLY A 947 -44.58 -39.20 4.78
C GLY A 947 -44.45 -40.49 3.98
N LYS A 948 -45.41 -41.41 4.17
CA LYS A 948 -45.50 -42.66 3.41
C LYS A 948 -46.92 -42.87 2.95
N GLY A 949 -47.11 -43.26 1.69
CA GLY A 949 -48.38 -43.71 1.12
C GLY A 949 -48.16 -45.13 0.60
N VAL A 950 -49.05 -46.10 1.01
CA VAL A 950 -48.93 -47.50 0.62
C VAL A 950 -50.27 -47.97 0.05
N VAL A 951 -50.21 -48.65 -1.10
CA VAL A 951 -51.37 -49.38 -1.65
C VAL A 951 -50.99 -50.84 -1.72
N ARG A 952 -51.93 -51.73 -1.32
CA ARG A 952 -51.68 -53.18 -1.23
C ARG A 952 -52.87 -53.95 -1.74
N TYR A 953 -52.58 -55.08 -2.36
CA TYR A 953 -53.55 -56.07 -2.79
C TYR A 953 -53.20 -57.46 -2.26
N ILE A 954 -54.16 -58.21 -1.74
CA ILE A 954 -54.06 -59.52 -1.16
C ILE A 954 -54.97 -60.49 -1.87
N TRP A 955 -54.42 -61.66 -2.33
CA TRP A 955 -55.18 -62.69 -2.97
C TRP A 955 -54.82 -64.09 -2.51
#